data_eb23b7be6a6c746b04a2a2d1c049681e
#
_entry.id   eb23b7be6a6c746b04a2a2d1c049681e
#
_cell.length_a   1.000
_cell.length_b   1.000
_cell.length_c   1.000
_cell.angle_alpha   90.00
_cell.angle_beta   90.00
_cell.angle_gamma   90.00
#
_symmetry.space_group_name_H-M   'P 1'
#
loop_
_entity.id
_entity.type
_entity.pdbx_description
1 polymer ?
#
loop_
_entity_poly.entity_id
_entity_poly.type
_entity_poly.pdbx_seq_one_letter_code
_entity_poly.pdbx_strand_id
1 'polypeptide(L)'
;MAVLEKIRVKFGIGASIIIALGLLLFIVDPSDIDTFFQPKNDVGNIAGKNISLEEFQNEVDRLTAINFGGATPNEQQNAQLRDAAWQQLILKNLFLKNAGKAGITLGTDEKVALTTGSMISPYIEQNPAFQDEDGNFSIDRVREIGQASKSDPQINLFWNNILNTIYDQQVLAKYNALFVNASAVTPFKLAKNIEENNVTNDVEFVVVPFGYAQDTTVVVTDAEVKEYYNNHKSFFNQVESRDIEYVVFEVKPSNSDVQETKERVEAAYDEFSKTENVKAFLSKLSSEQQFDGRWYKAGELKSVNSSVEDFVSKAATGATSDLITAGETFYVARVMDTKLVPDSVYVKHILLQGENVAKADSLLAVVAGKKAKFEDVAEAYSADQESAADGVRGNIGWLTQSYSVPGFEKTIFFAAKDKPYIVKTQYGTHIVSVVRTTKPLEKKQVAILAKTAQPGRATRAESYAKASNFAVAARGGYDAYRKAVDTLGVYSHPYSKLTENVDRLGSVTNAKEVVRWAFDNKAGKVSSLITVDNKFHIVAAVTGVHKEGTATLAEVSSEIRQQLYYKKLGEKKTQEVAEKIAGLTSLEEIASALGVAVSTRSGIAFASANRQSFDPAVIGAICAAEVGKVSAPVTGAAGTYVFKVTARDTGAFYTEDDARNADSQYAQYATQGIVPTMMQEADVKDHRAKFF
;
A
#
# COMPACT_ATOMS: atom_id res chain seq x y z
N MET A 1 57.14 56.92 -0.26
CA MET A 1 57.02 55.79 -1.23
C MET A 1 57.02 54.42 -0.55
N ALA A 2 57.64 54.20 0.61
CA ALA A 2 57.69 52.89 1.30
C ALA A 2 56.36 52.38 1.90
N VAL A 3 55.35 53.24 2.16
CA VAL A 3 54.06 52.85 2.73
C VAL A 3 53.12 52.28 1.66
N LEU A 4 53.12 52.83 0.47
CA LEU A 4 52.31 52.39 -0.68
C LEU A 4 52.80 51.02 -1.19
N GLU A 5 54.09 50.75 -1.12
CA GLU A 5 54.70 49.47 -1.53
C GLU A 5 54.34 48.33 -0.55
N LYS A 6 54.33 48.60 0.76
CA LYS A 6 53.89 47.68 1.79
C LYS A 6 52.38 47.35 1.70
N ILE A 7 51.55 48.33 1.33
CA ILE A 7 50.10 48.14 1.11
C ILE A 7 49.92 47.29 -0.15
N ARG A 8 50.66 47.56 -1.23
CA ARG A 8 50.53 46.80 -2.48
C ARG A 8 50.94 45.32 -2.31
N VAL A 9 51.99 45.04 -1.53
CA VAL A 9 52.48 43.65 -1.33
C VAL A 9 51.64 42.85 -0.30
N LYS A 10 51.12 43.51 0.78
CA LYS A 10 50.33 42.83 1.80
C LYS A 10 48.83 42.76 1.51
N PHE A 11 48.31 43.75 0.78
CA PHE A 11 46.86 43.84 0.47
C PHE A 11 46.54 43.69 -1.01
N GLY A 12 47.52 43.53 -1.90
CA GLY A 12 47.31 43.39 -3.32
C GLY A 12 46.43 42.17 -3.69
N ILE A 13 46.66 41.06 -3.03
CA ILE A 13 45.82 39.86 -3.22
C ILE A 13 44.40 40.09 -2.71
N GLY A 14 44.24 40.73 -1.54
CA GLY A 14 42.90 41.06 -1.00
C GLY A 14 42.15 42.06 -1.90
N ALA A 15 42.81 43.08 -2.40
CA ALA A 15 42.23 44.03 -3.36
C ALA A 15 41.85 43.35 -4.69
N SER A 16 42.67 42.44 -5.20
CA SER A 16 42.38 41.68 -6.41
C SER A 16 41.19 40.74 -6.21
N ILE A 17 41.05 40.12 -5.03
CA ILE A 17 39.89 39.29 -4.69
C ILE A 17 38.61 40.13 -4.59
N ILE A 18 38.70 41.30 -3.98
CA ILE A 18 37.54 42.23 -3.87
C ILE A 18 37.12 42.74 -5.26
N ILE A 19 38.09 43.09 -6.12
CA ILE A 19 37.81 43.52 -7.50
C ILE A 19 37.25 42.35 -8.32
N ALA A 20 37.79 41.15 -8.18
CA ALA A 20 37.27 39.93 -8.85
C ALA A 20 35.85 39.62 -8.37
N LEU A 21 35.55 39.69 -7.06
CA LEU A 21 34.21 39.54 -6.50
C LEU A 21 33.26 40.66 -7.01
N GLY A 22 33.73 41.88 -7.08
CA GLY A 22 32.94 43.00 -7.62
C GLY A 22 32.62 42.82 -9.11
N LEU A 23 33.58 42.36 -9.91
CA LEU A 23 33.36 42.02 -11.33
C LEU A 23 32.43 40.80 -11.49
N LEU A 24 32.56 39.80 -10.62
CA LEU A 24 31.69 38.62 -10.63
C LEU A 24 30.26 38.98 -10.29
N LEU A 25 30.04 39.91 -9.33
CA LEU A 25 28.70 40.47 -9.00
C LEU A 25 28.12 41.35 -10.12
N PHE A 26 28.96 41.86 -11.04
CA PHE A 26 28.51 42.65 -12.20
C PHE A 26 28.17 41.77 -13.41
N ILE A 27 28.72 40.55 -13.48
CA ILE A 27 28.52 39.59 -14.57
C ILE A 27 27.35 38.65 -14.26
N VAL A 28 27.10 38.38 -12.97
CA VAL A 28 26.00 37.53 -12.54
C VAL A 28 24.73 38.38 -12.41
N ASP A 29 23.72 38.09 -13.22
CA ASP A 29 22.42 38.75 -13.12
C ASP A 29 21.87 38.53 -11.69
N PRO A 30 21.36 39.58 -11.01
CA PRO A 30 20.75 39.44 -9.69
C PRO A 30 19.65 38.38 -9.64
N SER A 31 18.96 38.09 -10.75
CA SER A 31 17.99 37.02 -10.87
C SER A 31 18.61 35.61 -10.82
N ASP A 32 19.87 35.46 -11.24
CA ASP A 32 20.61 34.22 -11.14
C ASP A 32 21.10 33.97 -9.72
N ILE A 33 21.36 35.02 -8.94
CA ILE A 33 21.73 34.89 -7.51
C ILE A 33 20.55 34.43 -6.68
N ASP A 34 19.34 34.91 -6.97
CA ASP A 34 18.11 34.48 -6.30
C ASP A 34 17.83 33.00 -6.55
N THR A 35 18.18 32.46 -7.73
CA THR A 35 18.04 31.01 -8.00
C THR A 35 19.05 30.16 -7.25
N PHE A 36 20.22 30.69 -6.87
CA PHE A 36 21.22 29.99 -6.05
C PHE A 36 20.85 29.94 -4.56
N PHE A 37 20.03 30.88 -4.07
CA PHE A 37 19.61 30.96 -2.67
C PHE A 37 18.14 30.59 -2.45
N GLN A 38 17.38 30.26 -3.50
CA GLN A 38 16.06 29.69 -3.32
C GLN A 38 16.20 28.29 -2.71
N PRO A 39 15.42 27.95 -1.66
CA PRO A 39 15.38 26.59 -1.16
C PRO A 39 15.02 25.69 -2.33
N LYS A 40 15.83 24.69 -2.58
CA LYS A 40 15.55 23.69 -3.62
C LYS A 40 14.22 23.04 -3.29
N ASN A 41 13.17 23.42 -4.01
CA ASN A 41 11.83 22.85 -3.90
C ASN A 41 11.77 21.50 -4.67
N ASP A 42 12.83 20.70 -4.51
CA ASP A 42 12.88 19.37 -5.13
C ASP A 42 12.19 18.37 -4.19
N VAL A 43 11.15 17.71 -4.69
CA VAL A 43 10.44 16.66 -3.96
C VAL A 43 11.23 15.34 -3.90
N GLY A 44 12.38 15.28 -4.57
CA GLY A 44 13.30 14.16 -4.51
C GLY A 44 14.32 14.15 -5.64
N ASN A 45 15.13 13.09 -5.67
CA ASN A 45 16.09 12.81 -6.73
C ASN A 45 15.89 11.39 -7.26
N ILE A 46 15.88 11.23 -8.57
CA ILE A 46 15.75 9.92 -9.23
C ILE A 46 16.90 9.75 -10.21
N ALA A 47 17.84 8.85 -9.90
CA ALA A 47 18.99 8.54 -10.75
C ALA A 47 19.80 9.78 -11.18
N GLY A 48 20.05 10.68 -10.22
CA GLY A 48 20.80 11.93 -10.43
C GLY A 48 19.99 13.08 -11.03
N LYS A 49 18.69 12.88 -11.35
CA LYS A 49 17.77 13.94 -11.79
C LYS A 49 16.95 14.43 -10.60
N ASN A 50 17.05 15.72 -10.29
CA ASN A 50 16.16 16.35 -9.33
C ASN A 50 14.76 16.46 -9.91
N ILE A 51 13.77 16.12 -9.10
CA ILE A 51 12.34 16.23 -9.44
C ILE A 51 11.79 17.45 -8.71
N SER A 52 11.42 18.47 -9.48
CA SER A 52 10.84 19.68 -8.90
C SER A 52 9.42 19.43 -8.39
N LEU A 53 8.97 20.28 -7.45
CA LEU A 53 7.58 20.25 -6.98
C LEU A 53 6.58 20.45 -8.13
N GLU A 54 6.92 21.27 -9.11
CA GLU A 54 6.09 21.51 -10.31
C GLU A 54 5.99 20.26 -11.17
N GLU A 55 7.12 19.58 -11.49
CA GLU A 55 7.11 18.33 -12.27
C GLU A 55 6.27 17.26 -11.57
N PHE A 56 6.41 17.15 -10.27
CA PHE A 56 5.65 16.21 -9.46
C PHE A 56 4.15 16.55 -9.46
N GLN A 57 3.78 17.83 -9.24
CA GLN A 57 2.39 18.25 -9.22
C GLN A 57 1.71 18.05 -10.58
N ASN A 58 2.40 18.36 -11.67
CA ASN A 58 1.89 18.08 -13.01
C ASN A 58 1.55 16.61 -13.24
N GLU A 59 2.35 15.68 -12.67
CA GLU A 59 2.05 14.26 -12.77
C GLU A 59 0.85 13.87 -11.88
N VAL A 60 0.72 14.45 -10.68
CA VAL A 60 -0.47 14.28 -9.81
C VAL A 60 -1.73 14.78 -10.50
N ASP A 61 -1.68 15.98 -11.10
CA ASP A 61 -2.81 16.60 -11.80
C ASP A 61 -3.23 15.75 -13.02
N ARG A 62 -2.25 15.22 -13.77
CA ARG A 62 -2.50 14.30 -14.88
C ARG A 62 -3.23 13.02 -14.40
N LEU A 63 -2.77 12.41 -13.32
CA LEU A 63 -3.42 11.22 -12.76
C LEU A 63 -4.80 11.56 -12.19
N THR A 64 -4.97 12.74 -11.59
CA THR A 64 -6.26 13.23 -11.10
C THR A 64 -7.27 13.37 -12.23
N ALA A 65 -6.87 14.00 -13.32
CA ALA A 65 -7.73 14.18 -14.50
C ALA A 65 -8.20 12.84 -15.09
N ILE A 66 -7.29 11.86 -15.14
CA ILE A 66 -7.60 10.52 -15.69
C ILE A 66 -8.54 9.74 -14.76
N ASN A 67 -8.29 9.74 -13.44
CA ASN A 67 -9.02 8.87 -12.51
C ASN A 67 -10.32 9.49 -11.99
N PHE A 68 -10.44 10.82 -12.00
CA PHE A 68 -11.55 11.52 -11.37
C PHE A 68 -12.35 12.41 -12.34
N GLY A 69 -11.90 12.59 -13.59
CA GLY A 69 -12.67 13.29 -14.62
C GLY A 69 -13.14 14.70 -14.23
N GLY A 70 -12.39 15.42 -13.38
CA GLY A 70 -12.74 16.74 -12.85
C GLY A 70 -13.45 16.72 -11.48
N ALA A 71 -13.76 15.56 -10.91
CA ALA A 71 -14.18 15.47 -9.52
C ALA A 71 -13.01 15.74 -8.56
N THR A 72 -13.28 16.30 -7.38
CA THR A 72 -12.25 16.57 -6.38
C THR A 72 -11.99 15.33 -5.53
N PRO A 73 -10.76 14.77 -5.52
CA PRO A 73 -10.39 13.65 -4.67
C PRO A 73 -10.43 14.04 -3.18
N ASN A 74 -10.76 13.11 -2.32
CA ASN A 74 -10.59 13.27 -0.87
C ASN A 74 -9.11 13.14 -0.46
N GLU A 75 -8.78 13.40 0.81
CA GLU A 75 -7.38 13.39 1.28
C GLU A 75 -6.70 12.03 1.12
N GLN A 76 -7.40 10.93 1.38
CA GLN A 76 -6.86 9.58 1.19
C GLN A 76 -6.59 9.29 -0.29
N GLN A 77 -7.49 9.70 -1.18
CA GLN A 77 -7.31 9.58 -2.64
C GLN A 77 -6.16 10.47 -3.13
N ASN A 78 -6.03 11.69 -2.60
CA ASN A 78 -4.89 12.56 -2.90
C ASN A 78 -3.55 11.92 -2.48
N ALA A 79 -3.48 11.28 -1.30
CA ALA A 79 -2.28 10.57 -0.88
C ALA A 79 -1.92 9.43 -1.85
N GLN A 80 -2.92 8.64 -2.27
CA GLN A 80 -2.71 7.56 -3.26
C GLN A 80 -2.26 8.10 -4.63
N LEU A 81 -2.82 9.23 -5.07
CA LEU A 81 -2.40 9.90 -6.32
C LEU A 81 -0.95 10.39 -6.23
N ARG A 82 -0.54 10.97 -5.11
CA ARG A 82 0.85 11.39 -4.87
C ARG A 82 1.82 10.19 -4.91
N ASP A 83 1.43 9.06 -4.32
CA ASP A 83 2.24 7.84 -4.37
C ASP A 83 2.33 7.29 -5.79
N ALA A 84 1.21 7.22 -6.50
CA ALA A 84 1.18 6.77 -7.90
C ALA A 84 2.02 7.68 -8.82
N ALA A 85 1.95 9.00 -8.64
CA ALA A 85 2.76 9.97 -9.40
C ALA A 85 4.27 9.76 -9.16
N TRP A 86 4.67 9.53 -7.91
CA TRP A 86 6.06 9.25 -7.59
C TRP A 86 6.56 7.96 -8.22
N GLN A 87 5.78 6.88 -8.14
CA GLN A 87 6.12 5.61 -8.79
C GLN A 87 6.22 5.76 -10.31
N GLN A 88 5.34 6.55 -10.92
CA GLN A 88 5.39 6.81 -12.36
C GLN A 88 6.65 7.61 -12.76
N LEU A 89 7.08 8.56 -11.92
CA LEU A 89 8.31 9.32 -12.15
C LEU A 89 9.55 8.42 -12.00
N ILE A 90 9.57 7.48 -11.05
CA ILE A 90 10.61 6.47 -10.92
C ILE A 90 10.63 5.58 -12.17
N LEU A 91 9.49 5.07 -12.59
CA LEU A 91 9.38 4.25 -13.80
C LEU A 91 10.01 4.97 -15.00
N LYS A 92 9.63 6.22 -15.26
CA LYS A 92 10.11 7.02 -16.38
C LYS A 92 11.61 7.35 -16.30
N ASN A 93 12.05 7.86 -15.15
CA ASN A 93 13.41 8.41 -15.02
C ASN A 93 14.49 7.37 -14.71
N LEU A 94 14.13 6.21 -14.19
CA LEU A 94 15.05 5.11 -13.89
C LEU A 94 14.86 3.94 -14.84
N PHE A 95 13.71 3.25 -14.80
CA PHE A 95 13.54 1.97 -15.48
C PHE A 95 13.46 2.11 -17.00
N LEU A 96 12.56 2.95 -17.51
CA LEU A 96 12.42 3.12 -18.97
C LEU A 96 13.67 3.76 -19.58
N LYS A 97 14.33 4.68 -18.87
CA LYS A 97 15.59 5.26 -19.30
C LYS A 97 16.70 4.21 -19.38
N ASN A 98 16.80 3.30 -18.43
CA ASN A 98 17.79 2.22 -18.45
C ASN A 98 17.47 1.16 -19.49
N ALA A 99 16.19 0.82 -19.68
CA ALA A 99 15.75 -0.04 -20.76
C ALA A 99 16.12 0.54 -22.12
N GLY A 100 15.91 1.85 -22.34
CA GLY A 100 16.35 2.55 -23.55
C GLY A 100 17.85 2.50 -23.78
N LYS A 101 18.67 2.68 -22.71
CA LYS A 101 20.13 2.53 -22.79
C LYS A 101 20.56 1.10 -23.15
N ALA A 102 19.79 0.09 -22.71
CA ALA A 102 19.99 -1.30 -23.07
C ALA A 102 19.50 -1.64 -24.50
N GLY A 103 18.98 -0.66 -25.24
CA GLY A 103 18.47 -0.84 -26.61
C GLY A 103 17.08 -1.44 -26.69
N ILE A 104 16.34 -1.49 -25.56
CA ILE A 104 14.97 -2.03 -25.52
C ILE A 104 14.00 -0.95 -25.99
N THR A 105 13.34 -1.22 -27.12
CA THR A 105 12.34 -0.35 -27.72
C THR A 105 11.15 -1.16 -28.21
N LEU A 106 10.04 -0.49 -28.51
CA LEU A 106 8.87 -1.10 -29.16
C LEU A 106 8.79 -0.64 -30.61
N GLY A 107 8.81 -1.60 -31.54
CA GLY A 107 8.56 -1.33 -32.95
C GLY A 107 7.10 -0.98 -33.23
N THR A 108 6.83 -0.42 -34.42
CA THR A 108 5.47 -0.04 -34.82
C THR A 108 4.54 -1.25 -34.86
N ASP A 109 5.01 -2.36 -35.40
CA ASP A 109 4.19 -3.59 -35.52
C ASP A 109 3.85 -4.17 -34.16
N GLU A 110 4.80 -4.11 -33.22
CA GLU A 110 4.57 -4.54 -31.83
C GLU A 110 3.54 -3.65 -31.11
N LYS A 111 3.61 -2.33 -31.30
CA LYS A 111 2.61 -1.40 -30.76
C LYS A 111 1.21 -1.69 -31.30
N VAL A 112 1.10 -2.00 -32.58
CA VAL A 112 -0.17 -2.42 -33.20
C VAL A 112 -0.62 -3.77 -32.63
N ALA A 113 0.29 -4.73 -32.49
CA ALA A 113 -0.03 -6.05 -31.95
C ALA A 113 -0.60 -5.96 -30.50
N LEU A 114 -0.08 -5.04 -29.69
CA LEU A 114 -0.50 -4.82 -28.29
C LEU A 114 -1.88 -4.13 -28.17
N THR A 115 -2.33 -3.44 -29.21
CA THR A 115 -3.58 -2.65 -29.16
C THR A 115 -4.73 -3.29 -29.92
N THR A 116 -4.51 -3.63 -31.20
CA THR A 116 -5.56 -4.12 -32.11
C THR A 116 -5.14 -5.36 -32.91
N GLY A 117 -3.96 -5.92 -32.64
CA GLY A 117 -3.38 -7.06 -33.36
C GLY A 117 -3.49 -8.38 -32.61
N SER A 118 -2.46 -9.23 -32.74
CA SER A 118 -2.47 -10.61 -32.26
C SER A 118 -2.03 -10.78 -30.78
N MET A 119 -1.57 -9.70 -30.12
CA MET A 119 -1.03 -9.74 -28.75
C MET A 119 -1.70 -8.65 -27.91
N ILE A 120 -3.02 -8.55 -27.98
CA ILE A 120 -3.76 -7.50 -27.28
C ILE A 120 -3.42 -7.53 -25.78
N SER A 121 -3.09 -6.36 -25.23
CA SER A 121 -2.74 -6.24 -23.84
C SER A 121 -3.93 -6.59 -22.93
N PRO A 122 -3.74 -7.39 -21.87
CA PRO A 122 -4.79 -7.63 -20.88
C PRO A 122 -5.36 -6.34 -20.25
N TYR A 123 -4.58 -5.27 -20.26
CA TYR A 123 -5.03 -3.96 -19.80
C TYR A 123 -6.11 -3.34 -20.70
N ILE A 124 -6.09 -3.67 -21.99
CA ILE A 124 -7.17 -3.34 -22.94
C ILE A 124 -8.33 -4.33 -22.82
N GLU A 125 -8.04 -5.64 -22.84
CA GLU A 125 -9.08 -6.68 -22.83
C GLU A 125 -9.99 -6.60 -21.61
N GLN A 126 -9.43 -6.26 -20.45
CA GLN A 126 -10.17 -6.20 -19.19
C GLN A 126 -10.78 -4.83 -18.90
N ASN A 127 -10.46 -3.81 -19.70
CA ASN A 127 -10.96 -2.46 -19.44
C ASN A 127 -12.41 -2.31 -19.92
N PRO A 128 -13.34 -1.90 -19.04
CA PRO A 128 -14.76 -1.75 -19.39
C PRO A 128 -15.03 -0.82 -20.59
N ALA A 129 -14.16 0.17 -20.84
CA ALA A 129 -14.31 1.08 -21.97
C ALA A 129 -14.21 0.38 -23.33
N PHE A 130 -13.59 -0.80 -23.40
CA PHE A 130 -13.40 -1.58 -24.62
C PHE A 130 -14.29 -2.83 -24.69
N GLN A 131 -15.34 -2.89 -23.88
CA GLN A 131 -16.33 -3.97 -23.90
C GLN A 131 -17.55 -3.58 -24.74
N ASP A 132 -18.16 -4.58 -25.36
CA ASP A 132 -19.44 -4.44 -26.05
C ASP A 132 -20.65 -4.39 -25.08
N GLU A 133 -21.86 -4.34 -25.62
CA GLU A 133 -23.10 -4.30 -24.84
C GLU A 133 -23.32 -5.55 -23.95
N ASP A 134 -22.69 -6.67 -24.29
CA ASP A 134 -22.78 -7.93 -23.56
C ASP A 134 -21.65 -8.07 -22.50
N GLY A 135 -20.75 -7.10 -22.42
CA GLY A 135 -19.61 -7.08 -21.50
C GLY A 135 -18.41 -7.87 -22.01
N ASN A 136 -18.40 -8.26 -23.29
CA ASN A 136 -17.27 -8.94 -23.91
C ASN A 136 -16.32 -7.91 -24.53
N PHE A 137 -15.05 -8.26 -24.56
CA PHE A 137 -14.05 -7.43 -25.24
C PHE A 137 -14.40 -7.22 -26.73
N SER A 138 -14.33 -5.97 -27.18
CA SER A 138 -14.59 -5.58 -28.57
C SER A 138 -13.42 -4.81 -29.18
N ILE A 139 -12.79 -5.41 -30.20
CA ILE A 139 -11.70 -4.76 -30.93
C ILE A 139 -12.18 -3.53 -31.71
N ASP A 140 -13.45 -3.52 -32.12
CA ASP A 140 -14.04 -2.39 -32.84
C ASP A 140 -14.20 -1.19 -31.91
N ARG A 141 -14.57 -1.39 -30.62
CA ARG A 141 -14.53 -0.33 -29.61
C ARG A 141 -13.14 0.26 -29.41
N VAL A 142 -12.09 -0.56 -29.43
CA VAL A 142 -10.69 -0.08 -29.35
C VAL A 142 -10.38 0.84 -30.53
N ARG A 143 -10.80 0.44 -31.75
CA ARG A 143 -10.60 1.24 -32.97
C ARG A 143 -11.40 2.54 -32.97
N GLU A 144 -12.65 2.51 -32.50
CA GLU A 144 -13.52 3.68 -32.35
C GLU A 144 -12.92 4.71 -31.42
N ILE A 145 -12.52 4.29 -30.21
CA ILE A 145 -11.89 5.18 -29.23
C ILE A 145 -10.56 5.73 -29.77
N GLY A 146 -9.75 4.90 -30.42
CA GLY A 146 -8.52 5.33 -31.08
C GLY A 146 -8.74 6.32 -32.22
N GLN A 147 -9.90 6.27 -32.89
CA GLN A 147 -10.29 7.23 -33.90
C GLN A 147 -10.84 8.52 -33.31
N ALA A 148 -11.72 8.42 -32.32
CA ALA A 148 -12.31 9.56 -31.60
C ALA A 148 -11.25 10.40 -30.87
N SER A 149 -10.19 9.75 -30.39
CA SER A 149 -9.07 10.44 -29.72
C SER A 149 -8.37 11.49 -30.57
N LYS A 150 -8.51 11.44 -31.90
CA LYS A 150 -7.91 12.41 -32.82
C LYS A 150 -8.64 13.77 -32.83
N SER A 151 -9.90 13.80 -32.42
CA SER A 151 -10.76 14.98 -32.46
C SER A 151 -11.23 15.46 -31.08
N ASP A 152 -11.26 14.59 -30.09
CA ASP A 152 -11.69 14.90 -28.72
C ASP A 152 -10.51 14.95 -27.74
N PRO A 153 -10.25 16.08 -27.07
CA PRO A 153 -9.13 16.23 -26.14
C PRO A 153 -9.22 15.31 -24.90
N GLN A 154 -10.42 15.01 -24.40
CA GLN A 154 -10.58 14.13 -23.23
C GLN A 154 -10.37 12.66 -23.61
N ILE A 155 -10.95 12.23 -24.73
CA ILE A 155 -10.71 10.90 -25.27
C ILE A 155 -9.23 10.73 -25.64
N ASN A 156 -8.59 11.78 -26.15
CA ASN A 156 -7.15 11.80 -26.43
C ASN A 156 -6.32 11.57 -25.16
N LEU A 157 -6.64 12.27 -24.08
CA LEU A 157 -5.95 12.09 -22.79
C LEU A 157 -6.10 10.66 -22.28
N PHE A 158 -7.31 10.12 -22.28
CA PHE A 158 -7.61 8.74 -21.90
C PHE A 158 -6.84 7.74 -22.77
N TRP A 159 -6.97 7.87 -24.11
CA TRP A 159 -6.33 6.97 -25.05
C TRP A 159 -4.80 6.97 -24.95
N ASN A 160 -4.18 8.14 -24.87
CA ASN A 160 -2.74 8.25 -24.68
C ASN A 160 -2.27 7.67 -23.34
N ASN A 161 -3.08 7.78 -22.28
CA ASN A 161 -2.77 7.12 -21.02
C ASN A 161 -2.78 5.60 -21.14
N ILE A 162 -3.78 5.03 -21.82
CA ILE A 162 -3.85 3.60 -22.13
C ILE A 162 -2.60 3.15 -22.90
N LEU A 163 -2.28 3.85 -23.99
CA LEU A 163 -1.13 3.52 -24.83
C LEU A 163 0.19 3.60 -24.04
N ASN A 164 0.40 4.67 -23.30
CA ASN A 164 1.60 4.83 -22.49
C ASN A 164 1.73 3.71 -21.45
N THR A 165 0.64 3.40 -20.75
CA THR A 165 0.63 2.31 -19.75
C THR A 165 1.02 0.99 -20.37
N ILE A 166 0.44 0.61 -21.52
CA ILE A 166 0.72 -0.65 -22.18
C ILE A 166 2.16 -0.70 -22.70
N TYR A 167 2.62 0.39 -23.32
CA TYR A 167 3.98 0.45 -23.88
C TYR A 167 5.04 0.44 -22.77
N ASP A 168 4.83 1.19 -21.69
CA ASP A 168 5.72 1.22 -20.54
C ASP A 168 5.79 -0.16 -19.88
N GLN A 169 4.64 -0.83 -19.69
CA GLN A 169 4.58 -2.20 -19.16
C GLN A 169 5.30 -3.20 -20.05
N GLN A 170 5.13 -3.10 -21.37
CA GLN A 170 5.81 -4.01 -22.29
C GLN A 170 7.33 -3.78 -22.33
N VAL A 171 7.78 -2.53 -22.31
CA VAL A 171 9.21 -2.20 -22.21
C VAL A 171 9.79 -2.75 -20.90
N LEU A 172 9.07 -2.56 -19.80
CA LEU A 172 9.48 -3.07 -18.48
C LEU A 172 9.50 -4.60 -18.46
N ALA A 173 8.52 -5.26 -19.05
CA ALA A 173 8.48 -6.71 -19.18
C ALA A 173 9.70 -7.25 -19.96
N LYS A 174 10.02 -6.63 -21.10
CA LYS A 174 11.22 -6.96 -21.87
C LYS A 174 12.50 -6.72 -21.10
N TYR A 175 12.57 -5.61 -20.37
CA TYR A 175 13.73 -5.28 -19.53
C TYR A 175 13.91 -6.31 -18.39
N ASN A 176 12.83 -6.67 -17.70
CA ASN A 176 12.85 -7.71 -16.69
C ASN A 176 13.21 -9.08 -17.25
N ALA A 177 12.76 -9.38 -18.49
CA ALA A 177 13.10 -10.62 -19.15
C ALA A 177 14.60 -10.80 -19.38
N LEU A 178 15.37 -9.71 -19.51
CA LEU A 178 16.83 -9.81 -19.58
C LEU A 178 17.41 -10.44 -18.31
N PHE A 179 16.91 -10.04 -17.15
CA PHE A 179 17.40 -10.55 -15.85
C PHE A 179 16.94 -11.99 -15.62
N VAL A 180 15.68 -12.31 -15.96
CA VAL A 180 15.17 -13.68 -15.90
C VAL A 180 15.99 -14.60 -16.81
N ASN A 181 16.23 -14.17 -18.05
CA ASN A 181 16.99 -14.97 -19.01
C ASN A 181 18.49 -15.04 -18.69
N ALA A 182 19.04 -14.00 -18.01
CA ALA A 182 20.42 -14.06 -17.51
C ALA A 182 20.60 -15.13 -16.41
N SER A 183 19.51 -15.49 -15.73
CA SER A 183 19.44 -16.58 -14.76
C SER A 183 19.12 -17.94 -15.41
N ALA A 184 19.15 -18.03 -16.74
CA ALA A 184 18.82 -19.24 -17.48
C ALA A 184 19.69 -20.42 -17.02
N VAL A 185 19.03 -21.52 -16.73
CA VAL A 185 19.67 -22.73 -16.24
C VAL A 185 20.30 -23.49 -17.39
N THR A 186 21.61 -23.77 -17.28
CA THR A 186 22.28 -24.60 -18.28
C THR A 186 21.79 -26.05 -18.23
N PRO A 187 21.80 -26.79 -19.35
CA PRO A 187 21.43 -28.20 -19.36
C PRO A 187 22.19 -29.03 -18.33
N PHE A 188 23.47 -28.68 -18.06
CA PHE A 188 24.27 -29.33 -17.00
C PHE A 188 23.69 -29.10 -15.61
N LYS A 189 23.36 -27.85 -15.28
CA LYS A 189 22.75 -27.52 -13.97
C LYS A 189 21.38 -28.17 -13.81
N LEU A 190 20.60 -28.20 -14.89
CA LEU A 190 19.28 -28.85 -14.90
C LEU A 190 19.41 -30.36 -14.62
N ALA A 191 20.29 -31.05 -15.35
CA ALA A 191 20.54 -32.49 -15.16
C ALA A 191 21.00 -32.78 -13.73
N LYS A 192 21.93 -31.93 -13.20
CA LYS A 192 22.42 -32.06 -11.84
C LYS A 192 21.33 -31.84 -10.79
N ASN A 193 20.45 -30.85 -10.99
CA ASN A 193 19.31 -30.59 -10.13
C ASN A 193 18.35 -31.78 -10.11
N ILE A 194 18.06 -32.38 -11.27
CA ILE A 194 17.20 -33.57 -11.37
C ILE A 194 17.84 -34.75 -10.64
N GLU A 195 19.13 -35.01 -10.88
CA GLU A 195 19.89 -36.08 -10.21
C GLU A 195 19.83 -35.93 -8.68
N GLU A 196 20.17 -34.73 -8.16
CA GLU A 196 20.24 -34.45 -6.72
C GLU A 196 18.86 -34.52 -6.03
N ASN A 197 17.78 -34.17 -6.74
CA ASN A 197 16.44 -34.20 -6.19
C ASN A 197 15.73 -35.54 -6.32
N ASN A 198 16.21 -36.42 -7.19
CA ASN A 198 15.74 -37.78 -7.30
C ASN A 198 16.47 -38.74 -6.33
N VAL A 199 17.44 -38.25 -5.57
CA VAL A 199 18.10 -38.99 -4.49
C VAL A 199 17.45 -38.59 -3.17
N THR A 200 16.79 -39.52 -2.50
CA THR A 200 16.21 -39.34 -1.16
C THR A 200 16.98 -40.14 -0.14
N ASN A 201 17.08 -39.62 1.05
CA ASN A 201 17.80 -40.24 2.16
C ASN A 201 16.86 -40.41 3.36
N ASP A 202 16.84 -41.62 3.92
CA ASP A 202 16.26 -41.87 5.22
C ASP A 202 17.36 -41.83 6.27
N VAL A 203 17.11 -41.14 7.37
CA VAL A 203 18.13 -40.88 8.38
C VAL A 203 17.60 -41.14 9.79
N GLU A 204 18.48 -41.67 10.60
CA GLU A 204 18.43 -41.61 12.06
C GLU A 204 19.38 -40.50 12.51
N PHE A 205 18.95 -39.67 13.46
CA PHE A 205 19.78 -38.57 13.93
C PHE A 205 19.52 -38.26 15.41
N VAL A 206 20.50 -37.64 16.01
CA VAL A 206 20.41 -36.97 17.31
C VAL A 206 20.73 -35.51 17.14
N VAL A 207 20.11 -34.67 17.94
CA VAL A 207 20.40 -33.21 17.97
C VAL A 207 20.66 -32.78 19.41
N VAL A 208 21.76 -32.06 19.60
CA VAL A 208 22.08 -31.37 20.84
C VAL A 208 21.82 -29.88 20.63
N PRO A 209 20.73 -29.34 21.15
CA PRO A 209 20.41 -27.93 20.99
C PRO A 209 21.44 -27.03 21.69
N PHE A 210 21.72 -25.86 21.16
CA PHE A 210 22.65 -24.90 21.77
C PHE A 210 22.16 -24.33 23.08
N GLY A 211 20.87 -24.43 23.36
CA GLY A 211 20.22 -23.85 24.56
C GLY A 211 20.02 -22.36 24.46
N TYR A 212 19.23 -21.83 25.40
CA TYR A 212 18.94 -20.39 25.47
C TYR A 212 19.85 -19.65 26.47
N ALA A 213 20.57 -20.36 27.33
CA ALA A 213 21.47 -19.76 28.30
C ALA A 213 22.74 -19.27 27.62
N GLN A 214 23.14 -18.04 27.92
CA GLN A 214 24.37 -17.46 27.41
C GLN A 214 25.58 -18.20 27.96
N ASP A 215 26.45 -18.73 27.07
CA ASP A 215 27.72 -19.33 27.44
C ASP A 215 28.78 -18.23 27.60
N THR A 216 29.10 -17.88 28.83
CA THR A 216 30.03 -16.81 29.16
C THR A 216 31.48 -17.11 28.76
N THR A 217 31.80 -18.36 28.40
CA THR A 217 33.14 -18.74 27.93
C THR A 217 33.33 -18.47 26.42
N VAL A 218 32.25 -18.22 25.68
CA VAL A 218 32.31 -17.81 24.29
C VAL A 218 32.52 -16.30 24.22
N VAL A 219 33.71 -15.89 23.88
CA VAL A 219 34.10 -14.48 23.79
C VAL A 219 34.24 -14.05 22.33
N VAL A 220 33.57 -12.95 21.98
CA VAL A 220 33.75 -12.25 20.71
C VAL A 220 34.52 -10.96 20.98
N THR A 221 35.68 -10.84 20.39
CA THR A 221 36.57 -9.68 20.56
C THR A 221 36.19 -8.52 19.67
N ASP A 222 36.55 -7.30 20.02
CA ASP A 222 36.33 -6.12 19.19
C ASP A 222 37.11 -6.19 17.86
N ALA A 223 38.24 -6.88 17.83
CA ALA A 223 39.00 -7.10 16.62
C ALA A 223 38.21 -7.93 15.59
N GLU A 224 37.59 -9.01 16.03
CA GLU A 224 36.72 -9.86 15.18
C GLU A 224 35.50 -9.12 14.66
N VAL A 225 34.86 -8.33 15.51
CA VAL A 225 33.72 -7.49 15.12
C VAL A 225 34.14 -6.49 14.04
N LYS A 226 35.31 -5.84 14.22
CA LYS A 226 35.86 -4.89 13.24
C LYS A 226 36.26 -5.56 11.93
N GLU A 227 36.83 -6.74 12.00
CA GLU A 227 37.24 -7.53 10.81
C GLU A 227 35.95 -7.93 10.02
N TYR A 228 34.97 -8.48 10.70
CA TYR A 228 33.70 -8.84 10.06
C TYR A 228 33.04 -7.64 9.39
N TYR A 229 32.95 -6.52 10.09
CA TYR A 229 32.42 -5.28 9.54
C TYR A 229 33.15 -4.83 8.28
N ASN A 230 34.49 -4.82 8.31
CA ASN A 230 35.28 -4.37 7.16
C ASN A 230 35.10 -5.27 5.92
N ASN A 231 34.94 -6.57 6.13
CA ASN A 231 34.76 -7.54 5.05
C ASN A 231 33.33 -7.56 4.49
N HIS A 232 32.35 -6.97 5.23
CA HIS A 232 30.93 -7.03 4.87
C HIS A 232 30.24 -5.65 4.85
N LYS A 233 30.99 -4.58 4.62
CA LYS A 233 30.48 -3.19 4.65
C LYS A 233 29.23 -2.96 3.82
N SER A 234 29.14 -3.58 2.64
CA SER A 234 27.99 -3.44 1.75
C SER A 234 26.68 -3.98 2.34
N PHE A 235 26.75 -4.90 3.31
CA PHE A 235 25.56 -5.44 4.00
C PHE A 235 24.96 -4.47 5.02
N PHE A 236 25.72 -3.44 5.41
CA PHE A 236 25.33 -2.46 6.41
C PHE A 236 24.90 -1.11 5.81
N ASN A 237 24.52 -1.11 4.54
CA ASN A 237 23.93 0.08 3.95
C ASN A 237 22.54 0.33 4.53
N GLN A 238 22.25 1.58 4.90
CA GLN A 238 21.02 2.01 5.51
C GLN A 238 20.52 3.32 4.91
N VAL A 239 19.22 3.54 4.98
CA VAL A 239 18.58 4.82 4.67
C VAL A 239 18.64 5.74 5.89
N GLU A 240 18.54 7.05 5.68
CA GLU A 240 18.44 7.99 6.80
C GLU A 240 17.20 7.65 7.65
N SER A 241 17.42 7.54 8.97
CA SER A 241 16.34 7.19 9.90
C SER A 241 16.59 7.74 11.30
N ARG A 242 15.56 7.67 12.11
CA ARG A 242 15.59 8.09 13.53
C ARG A 242 15.11 6.94 14.41
N ASP A 243 15.73 6.79 15.56
CA ASP A 243 15.11 6.05 16.66
C ASP A 243 14.39 7.06 17.53
N ILE A 244 13.14 6.77 17.86
CA ILE A 244 12.32 7.61 18.73
C ILE A 244 11.65 6.79 19.83
N GLU A 245 11.37 7.44 20.92
CA GLU A 245 10.36 7.01 21.89
C GLU A 245 9.26 8.05 21.94
N TYR A 246 8.01 7.63 22.08
CA TYR A 246 6.90 8.56 22.14
C TYR A 246 5.80 8.10 23.11
N VAL A 247 5.17 9.06 23.79
CA VAL A 247 4.00 8.85 24.63
C VAL A 247 2.78 9.41 23.90
N VAL A 248 1.69 8.65 23.89
CA VAL A 248 0.42 9.03 23.25
C VAL A 248 -0.66 9.17 24.29
N PHE A 249 -1.35 10.30 24.29
CA PHE A 249 -2.59 10.54 25.02
C PHE A 249 -3.73 10.61 24.02
N GLU A 250 -4.46 9.50 23.89
CA GLU A 250 -5.60 9.41 22.99
C GLU A 250 -6.81 10.11 23.62
N VAL A 251 -7.50 10.93 22.81
CA VAL A 251 -8.71 11.65 23.21
C VAL A 251 -9.92 10.76 22.91
N LYS A 252 -10.29 9.90 23.87
CA LYS A 252 -11.46 9.02 23.79
C LYS A 252 -12.66 9.62 24.54
N PRO A 253 -13.89 9.31 24.12
CA PRO A 253 -15.07 9.69 24.88
C PRO A 253 -15.00 9.15 26.31
N SER A 254 -15.34 9.97 27.27
CA SER A 254 -15.51 9.54 28.66
C SER A 254 -16.86 8.81 28.84
N ASN A 255 -17.01 8.08 29.94
CA ASN A 255 -18.29 7.47 30.30
C ASN A 255 -19.43 8.51 30.36
N SER A 256 -19.14 9.74 30.75
CA SER A 256 -20.09 10.84 30.74
C SER A 256 -20.50 11.24 29.32
N ASP A 257 -19.55 11.31 28.38
CA ASP A 257 -19.84 11.62 26.96
C ASP A 257 -20.69 10.53 26.31
N VAL A 258 -20.40 9.26 26.65
CA VAL A 258 -21.17 8.11 26.18
C VAL A 258 -22.60 8.16 26.73
N GLN A 259 -22.75 8.42 28.02
CA GLN A 259 -24.06 8.50 28.67
C GLN A 259 -24.87 9.69 28.13
N GLU A 260 -24.25 10.87 27.96
CA GLU A 260 -24.91 12.05 27.39
C GLU A 260 -25.41 11.78 25.95
N THR A 261 -24.56 11.06 25.15
CA THR A 261 -24.94 10.70 23.78
C THR A 261 -26.11 9.73 23.76
N LYS A 262 -26.09 8.74 24.67
CA LYS A 262 -27.22 7.81 24.87
C LYS A 262 -28.52 8.55 25.20
N GLU A 263 -28.50 9.41 26.20
CA GLU A 263 -29.64 10.21 26.64
C GLU A 263 -30.21 11.11 25.54
N ARG A 264 -29.32 11.67 24.68
CA ARG A 264 -29.74 12.46 23.52
C ARG A 264 -30.50 11.62 22.49
N VAL A 265 -30.09 10.38 22.25
CA VAL A 265 -30.74 9.45 21.32
C VAL A 265 -32.07 8.99 21.93
N GLU A 266 -32.12 8.66 23.21
CA GLU A 266 -33.32 8.29 23.93
C GLU A 266 -34.34 9.44 23.94
N ALA A 267 -33.93 10.67 24.20
CA ALA A 267 -34.79 11.86 24.15
C ALA A 267 -35.36 12.13 22.73
N ALA A 268 -34.62 11.74 21.71
CA ALA A 268 -35.07 11.90 20.31
C ALA A 268 -36.02 10.77 19.84
N TYR A 269 -36.15 9.68 20.58
CA TYR A 269 -36.83 8.46 20.19
C TYR A 269 -38.30 8.70 19.79
N ASP A 270 -39.07 9.39 20.64
CA ASP A 270 -40.52 9.62 20.43
C ASP A 270 -40.79 10.47 19.18
N GLU A 271 -39.97 11.50 18.95
CA GLU A 271 -40.11 12.35 17.76
C GLU A 271 -39.64 11.56 16.51
N PHE A 272 -38.58 10.79 16.58
CA PHE A 272 -38.06 9.95 15.47
C PHE A 272 -39.11 8.90 15.06
N SER A 273 -39.77 8.26 16.02
CA SER A 273 -40.76 7.21 15.77
C SER A 273 -42.01 7.71 15.05
N LYS A 274 -42.32 9.01 15.14
CA LYS A 274 -43.57 9.62 14.66
C LYS A 274 -43.39 10.59 13.50
N THR A 275 -42.20 11.17 13.34
CA THR A 275 -41.95 12.22 12.33
C THR A 275 -42.23 11.73 10.90
N GLU A 276 -42.89 12.56 10.10
CA GLU A 276 -43.09 12.32 8.67
C GLU A 276 -41.86 12.77 7.86
N ASN A 277 -41.15 13.84 8.28
CA ASN A 277 -39.99 14.37 7.63
C ASN A 277 -38.69 13.83 8.28
N VAL A 278 -38.48 12.54 8.14
CA VAL A 278 -37.33 11.83 8.70
C VAL A 278 -35.99 12.40 8.22
N LYS A 279 -35.93 12.83 6.96
CA LYS A 279 -34.70 13.40 6.39
C LYS A 279 -34.28 14.67 7.11
N ALA A 280 -35.20 15.62 7.29
CA ALA A 280 -34.91 16.85 8.01
C ALA A 280 -34.60 16.59 9.50
N PHE A 281 -35.30 15.62 10.11
CA PHE A 281 -35.09 15.24 11.50
C PHE A 281 -33.67 14.69 11.72
N LEU A 282 -33.22 13.72 10.91
CA LEU A 282 -31.90 13.15 11.00
C LEU A 282 -30.77 14.18 10.74
N SER A 283 -31.02 15.10 9.79
CA SER A 283 -30.10 16.21 9.53
C SER A 283 -30.03 17.18 10.73
N LYS A 284 -31.16 17.53 11.35
CA LYS A 284 -31.24 18.39 12.54
C LYS A 284 -30.42 17.80 13.70
N LEU A 285 -30.45 16.48 13.89
CA LEU A 285 -29.70 15.78 14.91
C LEU A 285 -28.28 15.46 14.47
N SER A 286 -27.88 15.78 13.26
CA SER A 286 -26.60 15.40 12.69
C SER A 286 -26.32 13.90 12.81
N SER A 287 -27.35 13.08 12.45
CA SER A 287 -27.21 11.62 12.42
C SER A 287 -26.09 11.21 11.44
N GLU A 288 -25.30 10.21 11.81
CA GLU A 288 -24.24 9.66 10.95
C GLU A 288 -24.83 8.92 9.75
N GLN A 289 -26.03 8.37 9.91
CA GLN A 289 -26.81 7.80 8.81
C GLN A 289 -27.83 8.83 8.34
N GLN A 290 -27.77 9.20 7.07
CA GLN A 290 -28.71 10.09 6.44
C GLN A 290 -29.81 9.29 5.70
N PHE A 291 -31.04 9.76 5.72
CA PHE A 291 -32.13 9.11 4.97
C PHE A 291 -32.12 9.61 3.52
N ASP A 292 -31.70 8.73 2.61
CA ASP A 292 -31.66 8.99 1.15
C ASP A 292 -32.83 8.38 0.38
N GLY A 293 -33.69 7.59 1.05
CA GLY A 293 -34.82 6.89 0.45
C GLY A 293 -34.46 5.59 -0.26
N ARG A 294 -33.26 5.07 -0.04
CA ARG A 294 -32.80 3.80 -0.62
C ARG A 294 -33.62 2.61 -0.08
N TRP A 295 -33.80 1.61 -0.93
CA TRP A 295 -34.43 0.33 -0.64
C TRP A 295 -33.38 -0.75 -0.38
N TYR A 296 -33.31 -1.25 0.82
CA TYR A 296 -32.35 -2.25 1.26
C TYR A 296 -32.93 -3.66 1.13
N LYS A 297 -32.23 -4.57 0.53
CA LYS A 297 -32.50 -6.01 0.60
C LYS A 297 -31.92 -6.62 1.86
N ALA A 298 -32.41 -7.79 2.25
CA ALA A 298 -31.90 -8.53 3.41
C ALA A 298 -30.40 -8.72 3.33
N GLY A 299 -29.69 -8.39 4.41
CA GLY A 299 -28.23 -8.49 4.57
C GLY A 299 -27.44 -7.23 4.23
N GLU A 300 -28.00 -6.23 3.56
CA GLU A 300 -27.26 -5.00 3.18
C GLU A 300 -26.95 -4.09 4.37
N LEU A 301 -27.82 -4.04 5.38
CA LEU A 301 -27.61 -3.22 6.57
C LEU A 301 -26.61 -3.82 7.57
N LYS A 302 -26.10 -5.04 7.34
CA LYS A 302 -25.00 -5.61 8.14
C LYS A 302 -23.74 -4.73 8.12
N SER A 303 -23.52 -4.01 7.05
CA SER A 303 -22.40 -3.05 6.94
C SER A 303 -22.57 -1.84 7.87
N VAL A 304 -23.81 -1.50 8.25
CA VAL A 304 -24.08 -0.47 9.24
C VAL A 304 -23.99 -1.05 10.64
N ASN A 305 -24.80 -2.07 10.93
CA ASN A 305 -24.74 -2.82 12.18
C ASN A 305 -25.57 -4.10 12.09
N SER A 306 -25.08 -5.22 12.63
CA SER A 306 -25.79 -6.52 12.57
C SER A 306 -27.10 -6.52 13.33
N SER A 307 -27.20 -5.86 14.48
CA SER A 307 -28.46 -5.78 15.26
C SER A 307 -29.48 -4.91 14.59
N VAL A 308 -29.08 -3.87 13.84
CA VAL A 308 -29.97 -3.09 12.98
C VAL A 308 -30.52 -3.97 11.86
N GLU A 309 -29.71 -4.76 11.20
CA GLU A 309 -30.16 -5.71 10.18
C GLU A 309 -31.11 -6.75 10.76
N ASP A 310 -30.80 -7.32 11.93
CA ASP A 310 -31.61 -8.34 12.60
C ASP A 310 -33.00 -7.82 12.95
N PHE A 311 -33.11 -6.56 13.37
CA PHE A 311 -34.40 -5.89 13.59
C PHE A 311 -35.12 -5.67 12.26
N VAL A 312 -34.49 -5.01 11.30
CA VAL A 312 -35.10 -4.60 10.03
C VAL A 312 -35.59 -5.82 9.23
N SER A 313 -34.85 -6.91 9.22
CA SER A 313 -35.24 -8.13 8.49
C SER A 313 -36.61 -8.68 8.96
N LYS A 314 -36.95 -8.54 10.24
CA LYS A 314 -38.17 -9.08 10.87
C LYS A 314 -39.28 -8.05 11.05
N ALA A 315 -38.97 -6.76 11.04
CA ALA A 315 -39.88 -5.68 11.38
C ALA A 315 -40.88 -5.39 10.25
N ALA A 316 -42.12 -5.09 10.61
CA ALA A 316 -43.14 -4.60 9.68
C ALA A 316 -42.94 -3.12 9.38
N THR A 317 -43.57 -2.64 8.29
CA THR A 317 -43.63 -1.21 7.96
C THR A 317 -44.20 -0.39 9.12
N GLY A 318 -43.55 0.72 9.44
CA GLY A 318 -43.86 1.60 10.56
C GLY A 318 -43.20 1.23 11.88
N ALA A 319 -42.65 0.02 12.03
CA ALA A 319 -41.98 -0.40 13.25
C ALA A 319 -40.69 0.36 13.49
N THR A 320 -40.43 0.72 14.76
CA THR A 320 -39.22 1.35 15.24
C THR A 320 -38.52 0.41 16.23
N SER A 321 -37.22 0.25 16.14
CA SER A 321 -36.44 -0.59 17.07
C SER A 321 -36.34 0.07 18.44
N ASP A 322 -36.12 -0.74 19.47
CA ASP A 322 -35.52 -0.24 20.71
C ASP A 322 -34.14 0.38 20.42
N LEU A 323 -33.57 1.06 21.44
CA LEU A 323 -32.22 1.58 21.37
C LEU A 323 -31.22 0.41 21.24
N ILE A 324 -30.49 0.40 20.15
CA ILE A 324 -29.41 -0.57 19.86
C ILE A 324 -28.09 0.08 20.24
N THR A 325 -27.33 -0.57 21.12
CA THR A 325 -25.99 -0.12 21.55
C THR A 325 -24.92 -1.00 20.94
N ALA A 326 -23.95 -0.40 20.27
CA ALA A 326 -22.77 -1.08 19.70
C ALA A 326 -21.50 -0.29 20.03
N GLY A 327 -20.85 -0.68 21.12
CA GLY A 327 -19.72 0.08 21.67
C GLY A 327 -20.15 1.48 22.12
N GLU A 328 -19.55 2.50 21.52
CA GLU A 328 -19.84 3.91 21.79
C GLU A 328 -20.89 4.49 20.83
N THR A 329 -21.48 3.66 19.93
CA THR A 329 -22.48 4.09 18.95
C THR A 329 -23.86 3.60 19.34
N PHE A 330 -24.84 4.47 19.20
CA PHE A 330 -26.25 4.23 19.50
C PHE A 330 -27.06 4.34 18.23
N TYR A 331 -27.95 3.35 17.99
CA TYR A 331 -28.82 3.30 16.82
C TYR A 331 -30.28 3.17 17.23
N VAL A 332 -31.13 3.82 16.46
CA VAL A 332 -32.56 3.53 16.41
C VAL A 332 -32.95 3.41 14.94
N ALA A 333 -33.52 2.27 14.55
CA ALA A 333 -33.95 2.01 13.18
C ALA A 333 -35.44 2.02 13.05
N ARG A 334 -35.99 2.61 11.97
CA ARG A 334 -37.41 2.64 11.65
C ARG A 334 -37.62 2.18 10.22
N VAL A 335 -38.50 1.18 10.04
CA VAL A 335 -38.94 0.72 8.72
C VAL A 335 -39.96 1.68 8.17
N MET A 336 -39.64 2.43 7.14
CA MET A 336 -40.49 3.45 6.55
C MET A 336 -41.49 2.86 5.56
N ASP A 337 -41.07 1.91 4.74
CA ASP A 337 -41.92 1.24 3.74
C ASP A 337 -41.32 -0.12 3.37
N THR A 338 -42.16 -1.02 2.82
CA THR A 338 -41.76 -2.35 2.34
C THR A 338 -42.41 -2.59 0.98
N LYS A 339 -41.57 -2.91 -0.04
CA LYS A 339 -42.05 -3.15 -1.41
C LYS A 339 -41.21 -4.23 -2.11
N LEU A 340 -41.84 -4.81 -3.13
CA LEU A 340 -41.11 -5.64 -4.11
C LEU A 340 -40.40 -4.73 -5.12
N VAL A 341 -39.08 -4.73 -5.10
CA VAL A 341 -38.22 -3.86 -5.93
C VAL A 341 -37.16 -4.72 -6.63
N PRO A 342 -36.93 -4.55 -7.95
CA PRO A 342 -35.84 -5.25 -8.61
C PRO A 342 -34.49 -4.88 -8.01
N ASP A 343 -33.57 -5.82 -8.01
CA ASP A 343 -32.19 -5.58 -7.48
C ASP A 343 -31.39 -4.71 -8.43
N SER A 344 -31.55 -4.93 -9.73
CA SER A 344 -30.97 -4.12 -10.80
C SER A 344 -31.93 -3.94 -11.97
N VAL A 345 -31.72 -2.84 -12.68
CA VAL A 345 -32.47 -2.48 -13.89
C VAL A 345 -31.51 -2.12 -15.01
N TYR A 346 -31.82 -2.57 -16.23
CA TYR A 346 -31.08 -2.21 -17.43
C TYR A 346 -31.73 -1.00 -18.07
N VAL A 347 -30.96 0.08 -18.25
CA VAL A 347 -31.49 1.41 -18.55
C VAL A 347 -30.88 1.99 -19.81
N LYS A 348 -31.71 2.65 -20.62
CA LYS A 348 -31.33 3.58 -21.67
C LYS A 348 -31.66 5.00 -21.23
N HIS A 349 -30.82 5.98 -21.62
CA HIS A 349 -31.12 7.38 -21.39
C HIS A 349 -30.71 8.29 -22.55
N ILE A 350 -31.27 9.50 -22.56
CA ILE A 350 -30.91 10.63 -23.42
C ILE A 350 -30.72 11.81 -22.48
N LEU A 351 -29.52 12.33 -22.36
CA LEU A 351 -29.24 13.51 -21.54
C LEU A 351 -29.42 14.79 -22.37
N LEU A 352 -30.33 15.63 -21.92
CA LEU A 352 -30.60 16.92 -22.57
C LEU A 352 -30.03 18.05 -21.71
N GLN A 353 -29.21 18.89 -22.35
CA GLN A 353 -28.61 20.09 -21.74
C GLN A 353 -28.81 21.30 -22.65
N GLY A 354 -28.59 22.50 -22.12
CA GLY A 354 -28.71 23.74 -22.88
C GLY A 354 -30.08 23.93 -23.56
N GLU A 355 -30.09 24.30 -24.82
CA GLU A 355 -31.29 24.54 -25.61
C GLU A 355 -32.13 23.26 -25.84
N ASN A 356 -31.55 22.09 -25.75
CA ASN A 356 -32.24 20.83 -25.97
C ASN A 356 -33.18 20.48 -24.79
N VAL A 357 -32.99 21.06 -23.61
CA VAL A 357 -33.90 20.87 -22.46
C VAL A 357 -35.33 21.30 -22.81
N ALA A 358 -35.48 22.36 -23.60
CA ALA A 358 -36.83 22.81 -24.04
C ALA A 358 -37.53 21.82 -24.97
N LYS A 359 -36.79 20.88 -25.57
CA LYS A 359 -37.31 19.84 -26.49
C LYS A 359 -37.70 18.56 -25.76
N ALA A 360 -37.48 18.46 -24.45
CA ALA A 360 -37.64 17.20 -23.70
C ALA A 360 -39.00 16.54 -23.88
N ASP A 361 -40.10 17.30 -23.74
CA ASP A 361 -41.47 16.78 -23.88
C ASP A 361 -41.77 16.35 -25.32
N SER A 362 -41.29 17.08 -26.32
CA SER A 362 -41.47 16.75 -27.73
C SER A 362 -40.68 15.49 -28.12
N LEU A 363 -39.42 15.36 -27.66
CA LEU A 363 -38.59 14.19 -27.89
C LEU A 363 -39.14 12.97 -27.15
N LEU A 364 -39.65 13.14 -25.91
CA LEU A 364 -40.36 12.09 -25.18
C LEU A 364 -41.57 11.60 -25.97
N ALA A 365 -42.39 12.51 -26.50
CA ALA A 365 -43.58 12.15 -27.32
C ALA A 365 -43.20 11.41 -28.60
N VAL A 366 -42.09 11.74 -29.22
CA VAL A 366 -41.55 11.07 -30.43
C VAL A 366 -41.14 9.64 -30.09
N VAL A 367 -40.37 9.45 -29.03
CA VAL A 367 -39.85 8.13 -28.60
C VAL A 367 -40.99 7.27 -28.03
N ALA A 368 -41.85 7.82 -27.18
CA ALA A 368 -42.98 7.10 -26.61
C ALA A 368 -44.02 6.70 -27.68
N GLY A 369 -44.23 7.55 -28.70
CA GLY A 369 -45.09 7.29 -29.83
C GLY A 369 -44.45 6.38 -30.91
N LYS A 370 -43.22 5.91 -30.69
CA LYS A 370 -42.45 5.09 -31.65
C LYS A 370 -42.31 5.72 -33.05
N LYS A 371 -42.34 7.07 -33.12
CA LYS A 371 -42.15 7.83 -34.36
C LYS A 371 -40.67 7.88 -34.78
N ALA A 372 -39.75 7.72 -33.84
CA ALA A 372 -38.34 7.46 -34.01
C ALA A 372 -37.88 6.42 -32.99
N LYS A 373 -36.76 5.73 -33.30
CA LYS A 373 -36.15 4.84 -32.31
C LYS A 373 -35.49 5.63 -31.22
N PHE A 374 -35.46 5.07 -30.01
CA PHE A 374 -34.78 5.69 -28.86
C PHE A 374 -33.32 5.99 -29.16
N GLU A 375 -32.67 5.06 -29.82
CA GLU A 375 -31.28 5.08 -30.24
C GLU A 375 -30.96 6.27 -31.17
N ASP A 376 -31.79 6.48 -32.19
CA ASP A 376 -31.60 7.56 -33.16
C ASP A 376 -31.75 8.96 -32.48
N VAL A 377 -32.65 9.05 -31.53
CA VAL A 377 -32.85 10.28 -30.74
C VAL A 377 -31.71 10.50 -29.75
N ALA A 378 -31.16 9.42 -29.16
CA ALA A 378 -30.00 9.48 -28.28
C ALA A 378 -28.78 10.01 -29.03
N GLU A 379 -28.49 9.46 -30.19
CA GLU A 379 -27.41 9.89 -31.06
C GLU A 379 -27.52 11.35 -31.50
N ALA A 380 -28.74 11.79 -31.81
CA ALA A 380 -28.97 13.14 -32.34
C ALA A 380 -29.01 14.24 -31.26
N TYR A 381 -29.40 13.95 -30.03
CA TYR A 381 -29.74 14.97 -29.04
C TYR A 381 -29.11 14.78 -27.66
N SER A 382 -28.50 13.61 -27.36
CA SER A 382 -27.92 13.38 -26.04
C SER A 382 -26.65 14.19 -25.85
N ALA A 383 -26.53 14.89 -24.75
CA ALA A 383 -25.30 15.52 -24.30
C ALA A 383 -24.30 14.53 -23.69
N ASP A 384 -24.75 13.34 -23.33
CA ASP A 384 -23.90 12.23 -22.90
C ASP A 384 -23.37 11.50 -24.15
N GLN A 385 -22.19 11.93 -24.60
CA GLN A 385 -21.58 11.44 -25.81
C GLN A 385 -21.15 9.98 -25.71
N GLU A 386 -20.82 9.49 -24.51
CA GLU A 386 -20.41 8.10 -24.31
C GLU A 386 -21.60 7.15 -24.51
N SER A 387 -22.76 7.47 -23.92
CA SER A 387 -23.96 6.64 -24.09
C SER A 387 -24.64 6.87 -25.43
N ALA A 388 -24.42 8.02 -26.09
CA ALA A 388 -25.00 8.35 -27.39
C ALA A 388 -24.25 7.75 -28.58
N ALA A 389 -22.99 7.35 -28.40
CA ALA A 389 -22.12 6.85 -29.47
C ALA A 389 -22.73 5.69 -30.24
N ASP A 390 -22.35 5.56 -31.53
CA ASP A 390 -22.76 4.43 -32.34
C ASP A 390 -22.30 3.11 -31.71
N GLY A 391 -23.20 2.16 -31.56
CA GLY A 391 -22.98 0.91 -30.82
C GLY A 391 -23.50 0.90 -29.39
N VAL A 392 -23.46 2.02 -28.67
CA VAL A 392 -24.03 2.16 -27.29
C VAL A 392 -25.49 2.66 -27.31
N ARG A 393 -25.75 3.63 -28.17
CA ARG A 393 -27.10 4.09 -28.55
C ARG A 393 -28.02 4.38 -27.36
N GLY A 394 -27.52 5.11 -26.38
CA GLY A 394 -28.24 5.49 -25.16
C GLY A 394 -28.22 4.45 -24.05
N ASN A 395 -27.58 3.28 -24.22
CA ASN A 395 -27.49 2.30 -23.13
C ASN A 395 -26.48 2.75 -22.07
N ILE A 396 -26.92 2.71 -20.81
CA ILE A 396 -26.04 2.91 -19.66
C ILE A 396 -25.90 1.64 -18.80
N GLY A 397 -26.45 0.53 -19.29
CA GLY A 397 -26.24 -0.79 -18.70
C GLY A 397 -27.10 -1.09 -17.46
N TRP A 398 -26.65 -2.05 -16.66
CA TRP A 398 -27.29 -2.46 -15.43
C TRP A 398 -26.97 -1.49 -14.30
N LEU A 399 -28.01 -0.91 -13.70
CA LEU A 399 -27.90 -0.02 -12.57
C LEU A 399 -28.49 -0.68 -11.32
N THR A 400 -27.79 -0.54 -10.19
CA THR A 400 -28.29 -0.87 -8.86
C THR A 400 -28.59 0.42 -8.10
N GLN A 401 -29.27 0.34 -6.96
CA GLN A 401 -29.54 1.53 -6.16
C GLN A 401 -28.28 2.14 -5.54
N SER A 402 -27.22 1.34 -5.37
CA SER A 402 -25.90 1.81 -4.89
C SER A 402 -25.05 2.40 -6.00
N TYR A 403 -25.32 2.00 -7.24
CA TYR A 403 -24.58 2.42 -8.42
C TYR A 403 -25.59 2.85 -9.50
N SER A 404 -26.02 4.08 -9.41
CA SER A 404 -26.94 4.72 -10.35
C SER A 404 -26.60 6.20 -10.50
N VAL A 405 -27.10 6.81 -11.57
CA VAL A 405 -27.01 8.27 -11.74
C VAL A 405 -27.79 8.94 -10.59
N PRO A 406 -27.18 9.85 -9.82
CA PRO A 406 -27.88 10.53 -8.73
C PRO A 406 -29.19 11.18 -9.21
N GLY A 407 -30.30 10.78 -8.59
CA GLY A 407 -31.66 11.20 -8.97
C GLY A 407 -32.45 10.15 -9.75
N PHE A 408 -31.78 9.13 -10.36
CA PHE A 408 -32.50 8.04 -11.03
C PHE A 408 -33.12 7.04 -10.03
N GLU A 409 -32.50 6.84 -8.88
CA GLU A 409 -32.86 5.85 -7.86
C GLU A 409 -34.31 5.95 -7.41
N LYS A 410 -34.92 7.15 -7.51
CA LYS A 410 -36.32 7.39 -7.10
C LYS A 410 -37.34 6.88 -8.11
N THR A 411 -36.95 6.71 -9.37
CA THR A 411 -37.88 6.47 -10.48
C THR A 411 -37.61 5.20 -11.25
N ILE A 412 -36.35 4.89 -11.62
CA ILE A 412 -36.03 3.78 -12.53
C ILE A 412 -36.41 2.39 -11.99
N PHE A 413 -36.33 2.19 -10.67
CA PHE A 413 -36.65 0.90 -10.06
C PHE A 413 -38.15 0.63 -9.92
N PHE A 414 -38.98 1.64 -10.20
CA PHE A 414 -40.46 1.58 -10.15
C PHE A 414 -41.11 1.86 -11.50
N ALA A 415 -40.28 2.16 -12.52
CA ALA A 415 -40.76 2.49 -13.83
C ALA A 415 -41.28 1.26 -14.59
N ALA A 416 -42.33 1.48 -15.40
CA ALA A 416 -42.81 0.45 -16.29
C ALA A 416 -41.78 0.18 -17.39
N LYS A 417 -41.53 -1.11 -17.68
CA LYS A 417 -40.62 -1.55 -18.71
C LYS A 417 -41.03 -0.98 -20.08
N ASP A 418 -40.03 -0.61 -20.89
CA ASP A 418 -40.15 -0.09 -22.27
C ASP A 418 -41.05 1.18 -22.38
N LYS A 419 -41.27 1.88 -21.26
CA LYS A 419 -42.01 3.15 -21.25
C LYS A 419 -41.05 4.29 -20.90
N PRO A 420 -40.70 5.16 -21.88
CA PRO A 420 -39.83 6.29 -21.61
C PRO A 420 -40.54 7.38 -20.78
N TYR A 421 -39.77 8.09 -19.95
CA TYR A 421 -40.22 9.18 -19.10
C TYR A 421 -39.07 10.16 -18.80
N ILE A 422 -39.44 11.34 -18.31
CA ILE A 422 -38.46 12.39 -17.97
C ILE A 422 -38.03 12.28 -16.53
N VAL A 423 -36.70 12.34 -16.30
CA VAL A 423 -36.09 12.49 -14.99
C VAL A 423 -35.17 13.71 -15.00
N LYS A 424 -35.24 14.55 -13.98
CA LYS A 424 -34.35 15.70 -13.79
C LYS A 424 -33.28 15.34 -12.75
N THR A 425 -32.01 15.57 -13.09
CA THR A 425 -30.88 15.37 -12.21
C THR A 425 -30.01 16.62 -12.17
N GLN A 426 -28.94 16.62 -11.38
CA GLN A 426 -27.95 17.69 -11.39
C GLN A 426 -27.19 17.81 -12.74
N TYR A 427 -27.20 16.76 -13.55
CA TYR A 427 -26.53 16.74 -14.87
C TYR A 427 -27.41 17.31 -15.98
N GLY A 428 -28.71 17.40 -15.79
CA GLY A 428 -29.66 17.91 -16.77
C GLY A 428 -31.00 17.20 -16.74
N THR A 429 -31.73 17.30 -17.86
CA THR A 429 -33.00 16.60 -18.07
C THR A 429 -32.74 15.33 -18.88
N HIS A 430 -33.14 14.18 -18.34
CA HIS A 430 -32.98 12.90 -19.01
C HIS A 430 -34.32 12.37 -19.51
N ILE A 431 -34.35 11.78 -20.69
CA ILE A 431 -35.40 10.86 -21.13
C ILE A 431 -34.86 9.45 -20.85
N VAL A 432 -35.54 8.70 -19.99
CA VAL A 432 -35.06 7.40 -19.50
C VAL A 432 -36.05 6.31 -19.87
N SER A 433 -35.54 5.13 -20.24
CA SER A 433 -36.33 3.93 -20.47
C SER A 433 -35.69 2.72 -19.79
N VAL A 434 -36.50 2.00 -18.99
CA VAL A 434 -36.07 0.72 -18.37
C VAL A 434 -36.38 -0.42 -19.36
N VAL A 435 -35.36 -1.11 -19.81
CA VAL A 435 -35.48 -2.17 -20.85
C VAL A 435 -35.65 -3.55 -20.21
N ARG A 436 -34.83 -3.84 -19.19
CA ARG A 436 -34.85 -5.14 -18.48
C ARG A 436 -34.79 -4.89 -16.95
N THR A 437 -35.31 -5.82 -16.19
CA THR A 437 -35.23 -5.80 -14.72
C THR A 437 -34.93 -7.20 -14.19
N THR A 438 -34.23 -7.29 -13.10
CA THR A 438 -34.14 -8.53 -12.33
C THR A 438 -35.47 -8.86 -11.67
N LYS A 439 -35.64 -10.11 -11.20
CA LYS A 439 -36.83 -10.48 -10.43
C LYS A 439 -36.94 -9.60 -9.19
N PRO A 440 -38.10 -8.97 -8.93
CA PRO A 440 -38.32 -8.13 -7.73
C PRO A 440 -38.12 -8.96 -6.45
N LEU A 441 -37.46 -8.36 -5.49
CA LEU A 441 -37.20 -8.88 -4.15
C LEU A 441 -37.91 -7.96 -3.12
N GLU A 442 -38.27 -8.51 -1.99
CA GLU A 442 -38.72 -7.68 -0.87
C GLU A 442 -37.57 -6.80 -0.41
N LYS A 443 -37.77 -5.50 -0.44
CA LYS A 443 -36.84 -4.49 0.04
C LYS A 443 -37.56 -3.53 0.98
N LYS A 444 -36.80 -2.98 1.91
CA LYS A 444 -37.32 -2.04 2.91
C LYS A 444 -36.63 -0.70 2.82
N GLN A 445 -37.39 0.39 2.91
CA GLN A 445 -36.79 1.70 3.18
C GLN A 445 -36.63 1.85 4.69
N VAL A 446 -35.43 2.26 5.11
CA VAL A 446 -35.08 2.29 6.52
C VAL A 446 -34.50 3.65 6.87
N ALA A 447 -35.03 4.29 7.87
CA ALA A 447 -34.42 5.44 8.50
C ALA A 447 -33.60 4.95 9.72
N ILE A 448 -32.37 5.45 9.86
CA ILE A 448 -31.50 5.06 10.96
C ILE A 448 -30.98 6.33 11.64
N LEU A 449 -31.38 6.53 12.88
CA LEU A 449 -30.73 7.50 13.77
C LEU A 449 -29.50 6.83 14.34
N ALA A 450 -28.32 7.33 14.01
CA ALA A 450 -27.05 6.80 14.47
C ALA A 450 -26.20 7.93 15.06
N LYS A 451 -25.72 7.73 16.28
CA LYS A 451 -24.85 8.68 16.99
C LYS A 451 -23.73 7.94 17.72
N THR A 452 -22.50 8.25 17.37
CA THR A 452 -21.32 7.81 18.10
C THR A 452 -20.94 8.87 19.12
N ALA A 453 -20.65 8.45 20.35
CA ALA A 453 -20.16 9.35 21.38
C ALA A 453 -18.87 10.01 20.93
N GLN A 454 -18.79 11.32 21.11
CA GLN A 454 -17.60 12.10 20.79
C GLN A 454 -17.06 12.73 22.08
N PRO A 455 -15.73 12.85 22.22
CA PRO A 455 -15.17 13.50 23.37
C PRO A 455 -15.73 14.91 23.54
N GLY A 456 -16.31 15.19 24.69
CA GLY A 456 -16.83 16.49 25.03
C GLY A 456 -15.71 17.50 25.37
N ARG A 457 -16.09 18.74 25.65
CA ARG A 457 -15.14 19.79 25.99
C ARG A 457 -14.32 19.46 27.24
N ALA A 458 -14.96 18.90 28.26
CA ALA A 458 -14.31 18.51 29.50
C ALA A 458 -13.28 17.41 29.29
N THR A 459 -13.66 16.36 28.53
CA THR A 459 -12.80 15.23 28.19
C THR A 459 -11.57 15.66 27.39
N ARG A 460 -11.76 16.53 26.40
CA ARG A 460 -10.63 17.11 25.63
C ARG A 460 -9.71 17.94 26.47
N ALA A 461 -10.25 18.77 27.36
CA ALA A 461 -9.47 19.60 28.28
C ALA A 461 -8.66 18.75 29.26
N GLU A 462 -9.23 17.67 29.79
CA GLU A 462 -8.55 16.75 30.68
C GLU A 462 -7.41 15.99 29.96
N SER A 463 -7.68 15.46 28.77
CA SER A 463 -6.65 14.79 27.95
C SER A 463 -5.50 15.74 27.61
N TYR A 464 -5.81 16.95 27.18
CA TYR A 464 -4.80 17.99 26.92
C TYR A 464 -4.00 18.36 28.18
N ALA A 465 -4.65 18.49 29.33
CA ALA A 465 -3.96 18.80 30.59
C ALA A 465 -2.99 17.68 31.00
N LYS A 466 -3.40 16.40 30.87
CA LYS A 466 -2.51 15.26 31.15
C LYS A 466 -1.29 15.26 30.22
N ALA A 467 -1.52 15.45 28.93
CA ALA A 467 -0.47 15.50 27.93
C ALA A 467 0.46 16.70 28.11
N SER A 468 -0.10 17.87 28.45
CA SER A 468 0.67 19.10 28.74
C SER A 468 1.55 18.96 30.01
N ASN A 469 1.01 18.36 31.05
CA ASN A 469 1.76 18.07 32.26
C ASN A 469 2.95 17.16 31.97
N PHE A 470 2.75 16.12 31.18
CA PHE A 470 3.84 15.25 30.73
C PHE A 470 4.88 16.03 29.91
N ALA A 471 4.44 16.82 28.91
CA ALA A 471 5.33 17.63 28.08
C ALA A 471 6.19 18.61 28.89
N VAL A 472 5.62 19.23 29.93
CA VAL A 472 6.34 20.11 30.82
C VAL A 472 7.39 19.34 31.65
N ALA A 473 7.02 18.19 32.20
CA ALA A 473 7.94 17.33 32.95
C ALA A 473 9.08 16.79 32.10
N ALA A 474 8.82 16.51 30.82
CA ALA A 474 9.79 15.96 29.87
C ALA A 474 10.72 16.99 29.23
N ARG A 475 10.50 18.31 29.41
CA ARG A 475 11.18 19.40 28.70
C ARG A 475 12.71 19.44 28.87
N GLY A 476 13.25 18.82 29.89
CA GLY A 476 14.69 18.83 30.22
C GLY A 476 15.56 17.94 29.29
N GLY A 477 15.00 17.27 28.31
CA GLY A 477 15.67 16.31 27.41
C GLY A 477 15.31 14.86 27.72
N TYR A 478 16.03 13.92 27.11
CA TYR A 478 15.65 12.50 27.18
C TYR A 478 15.62 11.94 28.64
N ASP A 479 16.56 12.32 29.49
CA ASP A 479 16.56 11.86 30.88
C ASP A 479 15.32 12.37 31.66
N ALA A 480 14.92 13.61 31.40
CA ALA A 480 13.70 14.17 31.98
C ALA A 480 12.45 13.48 31.45
N TYR A 481 12.45 13.14 30.11
CA TYR A 481 11.39 12.37 29.48
C TYR A 481 11.24 10.99 30.16
N ARG A 482 12.34 10.23 30.32
CA ARG A 482 12.31 8.91 30.99
C ARG A 482 11.80 9.01 32.42
N LYS A 483 12.29 10.00 33.18
CA LYS A 483 11.81 10.25 34.52
C LYS A 483 10.33 10.59 34.57
N ALA A 484 9.84 11.37 33.60
CA ALA A 484 8.41 11.71 33.50
C ALA A 484 7.56 10.47 33.18
N VAL A 485 8.05 9.58 32.27
CA VAL A 485 7.41 8.28 31.97
C VAL A 485 7.23 7.46 33.23
N ASP A 486 8.30 7.29 34.02
CA ASP A 486 8.28 6.49 35.23
C ASP A 486 7.42 7.13 36.33
N THR A 487 7.52 8.46 36.53
CA THR A 487 6.81 9.19 37.60
C THR A 487 5.31 9.25 37.33
N LEU A 488 4.89 9.43 36.08
CA LEU A 488 3.47 9.56 35.71
C LEU A 488 2.84 8.22 35.31
N GLY A 489 3.65 7.13 35.29
CA GLY A 489 3.17 5.79 34.97
C GLY A 489 2.58 5.66 33.57
N VAL A 490 3.11 6.41 32.58
CA VAL A 490 2.64 6.37 31.19
C VAL A 490 3.50 5.43 30.36
N TYR A 491 2.92 4.85 29.32
CA TYR A 491 3.66 3.96 28.44
C TYR A 491 4.40 4.73 27.35
N SER A 492 5.71 4.48 27.22
CA SER A 492 6.54 4.99 26.13
C SER A 492 6.68 3.94 25.04
N HIS A 493 6.30 4.30 23.83
CA HIS A 493 6.37 3.44 22.65
C HIS A 493 7.71 3.64 21.94
N PRO A 494 8.57 2.60 21.84
CA PRO A 494 9.79 2.69 21.04
C PRO A 494 9.46 2.50 19.55
N TYR A 495 10.15 3.23 18.70
CA TYR A 495 10.14 3.03 17.25
C TYR A 495 11.57 3.18 16.72
N SER A 496 12.13 2.08 16.21
CA SER A 496 13.49 2.05 15.67
C SER A 496 13.48 2.21 14.16
N LYS A 497 14.50 2.91 13.65
CA LYS A 497 14.70 3.16 12.21
C LYS A 497 13.48 3.78 11.53
N LEU A 498 12.87 4.76 12.18
CA LEU A 498 11.81 5.58 11.60
C LEU A 498 12.33 6.29 10.35
N THR A 499 11.69 6.09 9.21
CA THR A 499 12.01 6.77 7.94
C THR A 499 11.06 7.95 7.69
N GLU A 500 11.48 8.92 6.86
CA GLU A 500 10.76 10.18 6.63
C GLU A 500 9.36 9.99 6.00
N ASN A 501 9.15 8.89 5.29
CA ASN A 501 7.89 8.56 4.62
C ASN A 501 6.86 7.83 5.49
N VAL A 502 7.16 7.58 6.77
CA VAL A 502 6.21 6.96 7.70
C VAL A 502 5.13 7.98 8.07
N ASP A 503 3.88 7.59 7.91
CA ASP A 503 2.72 8.40 8.25
C ASP A 503 1.92 7.87 9.46
N ARG A 504 2.34 6.68 9.98
CA ARG A 504 1.65 5.99 11.06
C ARG A 504 2.59 5.56 12.17
N LEU A 505 2.24 5.90 13.41
CA LEU A 505 2.94 5.47 14.62
C LEU A 505 1.99 4.68 15.53
N GLY A 506 2.03 3.35 15.42
CA GLY A 506 1.09 2.49 16.13
C GLY A 506 -0.37 2.75 15.76
N SER A 507 -1.19 3.20 16.72
CA SER A 507 -2.59 3.59 16.51
C SER A 507 -2.76 4.99 15.92
N VAL A 508 -1.71 5.82 15.97
CA VAL A 508 -1.75 7.20 15.46
C VAL A 508 -1.63 7.19 13.95
N THR A 509 -2.70 7.52 13.27
CA THR A 509 -2.71 7.81 11.84
C THR A 509 -2.32 9.26 11.59
N ASN A 510 -1.78 9.57 10.40
CA ASN A 510 -1.37 10.93 10.03
C ASN A 510 -0.29 11.53 10.95
N ALA A 511 0.68 10.70 11.37
CA ALA A 511 1.75 11.09 12.30
C ALA A 511 2.87 11.93 11.67
N LYS A 512 2.67 12.46 10.47
CA LYS A 512 3.68 13.21 9.67
C LYS A 512 4.34 14.34 10.44
N GLU A 513 3.59 15.07 11.29
CA GLU A 513 4.15 16.15 12.09
C GLU A 513 5.17 15.64 13.12
N VAL A 514 4.90 14.48 13.73
CA VAL A 514 5.82 13.83 14.66
C VAL A 514 7.08 13.35 13.93
N VAL A 515 6.92 12.74 12.76
CA VAL A 515 8.02 12.26 11.92
C VAL A 515 8.89 13.43 11.47
N ARG A 516 8.30 14.50 10.93
CA ARG A 516 9.01 15.71 10.52
C ARG A 516 9.78 16.31 11.69
N TRP A 517 9.16 16.44 12.86
CA TRP A 517 9.82 16.91 14.04
C TRP A 517 11.03 16.04 14.42
N ALA A 518 10.92 14.72 14.33
CA ALA A 518 12.01 13.79 14.63
C ALA A 518 13.20 13.98 13.67
N PHE A 519 12.94 14.20 12.37
CA PHE A 519 13.99 14.43 11.38
C PHE A 519 14.68 15.79 11.53
N ASP A 520 13.99 16.81 12.01
CA ASP A 520 14.54 18.15 12.26
C ASP A 520 15.39 18.20 13.56
N ASN A 521 15.39 17.15 14.36
CA ASN A 521 16.01 17.15 15.68
C ASN A 521 17.13 16.10 15.84
N LYS A 522 18.01 16.34 16.83
CA LYS A 522 19.13 15.47 17.18
C LYS A 522 18.75 14.54 18.33
N ALA A 523 19.50 13.45 18.48
CA ALA A 523 19.37 12.54 19.61
C ALA A 523 19.41 13.31 20.95
N GLY A 524 18.58 12.88 21.90
CA GLY A 524 18.40 13.49 23.22
C GLY A 524 17.38 14.64 23.26
N LYS A 525 16.84 15.09 22.10
CA LYS A 525 15.79 16.12 22.06
C LYS A 525 14.42 15.52 22.31
N VAL A 526 13.58 16.31 22.99
CA VAL A 526 12.18 15.98 23.31
C VAL A 526 11.29 17.05 22.70
N SER A 527 10.16 16.64 22.10
CA SER A 527 9.23 17.56 21.45
C SER A 527 8.45 18.40 22.47
N SER A 528 7.92 19.52 22.03
CA SER A 528 6.72 20.08 22.62
C SER A 528 5.54 19.12 22.42
N LEU A 529 4.40 19.44 23.00
CA LEU A 529 3.16 18.71 22.75
C LEU A 529 2.76 18.85 21.28
N ILE A 530 2.66 17.74 20.55
CA ILE A 530 2.18 17.66 19.17
C ILE A 530 0.75 17.12 19.23
N THR A 531 -0.18 17.78 18.53
CA THR A 531 -1.58 17.34 18.47
C THR A 531 -1.91 16.89 17.05
N VAL A 532 -2.29 15.63 16.89
CA VAL A 532 -2.64 15.02 15.61
C VAL A 532 -4.16 14.83 15.55
N ASP A 533 -4.79 15.38 14.50
CA ASP A 533 -6.23 15.26 14.16
C ASP A 533 -7.19 15.61 15.31
N ASN A 534 -6.75 16.36 16.34
CA ASN A 534 -7.48 16.57 17.58
C ASN A 534 -7.90 15.28 18.31
N LYS A 535 -7.30 14.15 17.95
CA LYS A 535 -7.55 12.82 18.52
C LYS A 535 -6.39 12.29 19.34
N PHE A 536 -5.19 12.77 19.08
CA PHE A 536 -3.99 12.30 19.76
C PHE A 536 -3.12 13.47 20.19
N HIS A 537 -2.65 13.43 21.42
CA HIS A 537 -1.62 14.33 21.93
C HIS A 537 -0.35 13.51 22.14
N ILE A 538 0.76 13.94 21.56
CA ILE A 538 2.00 13.16 21.49
C ILE A 538 3.16 14.00 22.01
N VAL A 539 4.03 13.37 22.78
CA VAL A 539 5.35 13.89 23.12
C VAL A 539 6.37 12.83 22.71
N ALA A 540 7.28 13.20 21.82
CA ALA A 540 8.29 12.31 21.26
C ALA A 540 9.68 12.72 21.72
N ALA A 541 10.58 11.75 21.82
CA ALA A 541 12.00 11.93 22.09
C ALA A 541 12.81 11.24 21.00
N VAL A 542 13.82 11.90 20.44
CA VAL A 542 14.77 11.27 19.51
C VAL A 542 15.85 10.58 20.33
N THR A 543 15.98 9.26 20.20
CA THR A 543 16.96 8.45 20.90
C THR A 543 18.17 8.11 20.05
N GLY A 544 18.00 8.02 18.71
CA GLY A 544 19.07 7.75 17.77
C GLY A 544 18.90 8.50 16.43
N VAL A 545 20.02 8.76 15.78
CA VAL A 545 20.07 9.38 14.44
C VAL A 545 20.98 8.53 13.57
N HIS A 546 20.41 7.92 12.55
CA HIS A 546 21.11 7.10 11.58
C HIS A 546 21.20 7.86 10.25
N LYS A 547 22.43 8.10 9.79
CA LYS A 547 22.66 8.77 8.52
C LYS A 547 22.53 7.77 7.37
N GLU A 548 22.12 8.26 6.23
CA GLU A 548 22.14 7.50 4.98
C GLU A 548 23.57 7.05 4.63
N GLY A 549 23.70 5.88 4.04
CA GLY A 549 24.95 5.26 3.62
C GLY A 549 25.31 4.03 4.45
N THR A 550 26.61 3.73 4.56
CA THR A 550 27.06 2.58 5.37
C THR A 550 26.98 2.91 6.85
N ALA A 551 26.21 2.13 7.60
CA ALA A 551 26.12 2.25 9.05
C ALA A 551 27.51 2.18 9.69
N THR A 552 27.73 2.96 10.72
CA THR A 552 29.01 2.93 11.44
C THR A 552 29.20 1.64 12.22
N LEU A 553 30.46 1.26 12.48
CA LEU A 553 30.76 0.08 13.30
C LEU A 553 30.04 0.15 14.67
N ALA A 554 29.91 1.33 15.26
CA ALA A 554 29.24 1.51 16.54
C ALA A 554 27.74 1.14 16.48
N GLU A 555 27.07 1.46 15.38
CA GLU A 555 25.63 1.17 15.18
C GLU A 555 25.35 -0.33 15.01
N VAL A 556 26.28 -1.08 14.35
CA VAL A 556 26.06 -2.49 13.99
C VAL A 556 26.88 -3.48 14.84
N SER A 557 27.72 -2.98 15.72
CA SER A 557 28.63 -3.83 16.54
C SER A 557 27.88 -4.85 17.39
N SER A 558 26.74 -4.50 17.94
CA SER A 558 25.92 -5.41 18.77
C SER A 558 25.37 -6.57 17.94
N GLU A 559 24.86 -6.28 16.76
CA GLU A 559 24.33 -7.28 15.82
C GLU A 559 25.43 -8.22 15.33
N ILE A 560 26.57 -7.65 14.89
CA ILE A 560 27.72 -8.43 14.46
C ILE A 560 28.23 -9.33 15.60
N ARG A 561 28.31 -8.78 16.82
CA ARG A 561 28.76 -9.53 17.99
C ARG A 561 27.83 -10.70 18.29
N GLN A 562 26.53 -10.50 18.19
CA GLN A 562 25.54 -11.57 18.37
C GLN A 562 25.69 -12.65 17.30
N GLN A 563 25.85 -12.28 16.03
CA GLN A 563 26.05 -13.22 14.93
C GLN A 563 27.33 -14.05 15.11
N LEU A 564 28.44 -13.39 15.43
CA LEU A 564 29.72 -14.06 15.70
C LEU A 564 29.67 -14.93 16.95
N TYR A 565 28.94 -14.52 17.99
CA TYR A 565 28.72 -15.29 19.18
C TYR A 565 28.01 -16.63 18.88
N TYR A 566 26.92 -16.60 18.13
CA TYR A 566 26.20 -17.84 17.78
C TYR A 566 27.04 -18.75 16.87
N LYS A 567 27.82 -18.18 15.96
CA LYS A 567 28.76 -18.96 15.15
C LYS A 567 29.79 -19.67 16.03
N LYS A 568 30.46 -18.96 16.91
CA LYS A 568 31.45 -19.53 17.83
C LYS A 568 30.84 -20.51 18.83
N LEU A 569 29.63 -20.23 19.31
CA LEU A 569 28.89 -21.14 20.17
C LEU A 569 28.63 -22.48 19.47
N GLY A 570 28.17 -22.40 18.22
CA GLY A 570 27.97 -23.59 17.39
C GLY A 570 29.23 -24.39 17.19
N GLU A 571 30.34 -23.74 16.81
CA GLU A 571 31.65 -24.39 16.64
C GLU A 571 32.13 -25.07 17.95
N LYS A 572 32.04 -24.35 19.07
CA LYS A 572 32.42 -24.89 20.39
C LYS A 572 31.56 -26.07 20.79
N LYS A 573 30.22 -25.96 20.67
CA LYS A 573 29.29 -27.04 21.02
C LYS A 573 29.48 -28.27 20.12
N THR A 574 29.78 -28.07 18.87
CA THR A 574 30.11 -29.16 17.95
C THR A 574 31.40 -29.87 18.34
N GLN A 575 32.43 -29.13 18.78
CA GLN A 575 33.65 -29.71 19.31
C GLN A 575 33.41 -30.47 20.63
N GLU A 576 32.64 -29.93 21.58
CA GLU A 576 32.25 -30.60 22.82
C GLU A 576 31.52 -31.93 22.55
N VAL A 577 30.62 -31.94 21.55
CA VAL A 577 29.92 -33.14 21.12
C VAL A 577 30.93 -34.14 20.52
N ALA A 578 31.85 -33.68 19.65
CA ALA A 578 32.88 -34.56 19.05
C ALA A 578 33.75 -35.27 20.11
N GLU A 579 34.17 -34.51 21.13
CA GLU A 579 34.96 -35.06 22.24
C GLU A 579 34.17 -36.09 23.06
N LYS A 580 32.89 -35.85 23.34
CA LYS A 580 32.04 -36.76 24.11
C LYS A 580 31.72 -38.07 23.39
N ILE A 581 31.65 -38.03 22.07
CA ILE A 581 31.30 -39.22 21.27
C ILE A 581 32.53 -39.94 20.68
N ALA A 582 33.72 -39.49 21.02
CA ALA A 582 34.95 -40.06 20.51
C ALA A 582 35.03 -41.56 20.80
N GLY A 583 35.21 -42.37 19.74
CA GLY A 583 35.29 -43.83 19.83
C GLY A 583 33.92 -44.54 19.84
N LEU A 584 32.80 -43.83 19.91
CA LEU A 584 31.45 -44.43 19.77
C LEU A 584 31.11 -44.67 18.30
N THR A 585 30.52 -45.80 17.99
CA THR A 585 30.24 -46.19 16.60
C THR A 585 28.77 -46.37 16.28
N SER A 586 27.91 -46.45 17.30
CA SER A 586 26.46 -46.56 17.10
C SER A 586 25.74 -45.26 17.52
N LEU A 587 24.65 -44.96 16.87
CA LEU A 587 23.87 -43.76 17.15
C LEU A 587 23.17 -43.85 18.53
N GLU A 588 22.83 -45.04 18.99
CA GLU A 588 22.24 -45.33 20.29
C GLU A 588 23.21 -45.04 21.43
N GLU A 589 24.47 -45.47 21.29
CA GLU A 589 25.53 -45.17 22.27
C GLU A 589 25.77 -43.66 22.34
N ILE A 590 25.79 -42.96 21.18
CA ILE A 590 25.95 -41.54 21.07
C ILE A 590 24.76 -40.80 21.72
N ALA A 591 23.52 -41.25 21.46
CA ALA A 591 22.32 -40.68 22.07
C ALA A 591 22.38 -40.78 23.60
N SER A 592 22.77 -41.96 24.11
CA SER A 592 22.94 -42.21 25.54
C SER A 592 24.03 -41.33 26.17
N ALA A 593 25.18 -41.21 25.52
CA ALA A 593 26.30 -40.39 25.98
C ALA A 593 25.97 -38.89 26.01
N LEU A 594 25.12 -38.44 25.08
CA LEU A 594 24.69 -37.05 24.96
C LEU A 594 23.41 -36.71 25.75
N GLY A 595 22.70 -37.75 26.27
CA GLY A 595 21.44 -37.58 26.99
C GLY A 595 20.28 -37.10 26.10
N VAL A 596 20.26 -37.49 24.82
CA VAL A 596 19.25 -37.11 23.84
C VAL A 596 18.60 -38.37 23.23
N ALA A 597 17.47 -38.20 22.57
CA ALA A 597 16.78 -39.31 21.90
C ALA A 597 17.19 -39.38 20.42
N VAL A 598 17.25 -40.63 19.89
CA VAL A 598 17.36 -40.85 18.44
C VAL A 598 16.01 -40.52 17.80
N SER A 599 16.06 -39.73 16.76
CA SER A 599 14.93 -39.38 15.91
C SER A 599 15.13 -39.90 14.50
N THR A 600 14.03 -40.15 13.79
CA THR A 600 14.08 -40.61 12.39
C THR A 600 13.42 -39.62 11.46
N ARG A 601 13.92 -39.56 10.23
CA ARG A 601 13.30 -38.76 9.15
C ARG A 601 13.54 -39.43 7.81
N SER A 602 12.48 -39.55 7.01
CA SER A 602 12.52 -40.15 5.69
C SER A 602 12.38 -39.13 4.57
N GLY A 603 12.91 -39.44 3.40
CA GLY A 603 12.70 -38.71 2.17
C GLY A 603 13.46 -37.38 2.10
N ILE A 604 14.59 -37.25 2.77
CA ILE A 604 15.41 -36.03 2.70
C ILE A 604 16.13 -35.98 1.36
N ALA A 605 15.79 -34.99 0.54
CA ALA A 605 16.48 -34.66 -0.71
C ALA A 605 17.17 -33.29 -0.58
N PHE A 606 18.08 -32.97 -1.49
CA PHE A 606 18.76 -31.68 -1.50
C PHE A 606 17.80 -30.50 -1.58
N ALA A 607 16.71 -30.59 -2.38
CA ALA A 607 15.65 -29.59 -2.45
C ALA A 607 14.84 -29.43 -1.16
N SER A 608 14.94 -30.37 -0.20
CA SER A 608 14.27 -30.27 1.10
C SER A 608 14.80 -29.11 1.95
N ALA A 609 15.96 -28.55 1.60
CA ALA A 609 16.56 -27.39 2.25
C ALA A 609 15.62 -26.17 2.26
N ASN A 610 14.76 -26.04 1.26
CA ASN A 610 13.85 -24.88 1.13
C ASN A 610 12.46 -25.12 1.72
N ARG A 611 12.13 -26.35 2.14
CA ARG A 611 10.74 -26.72 2.47
C ARG A 611 10.49 -27.10 3.92
N GLN A 612 11.53 -27.25 4.74
CA GLN A 612 11.35 -27.80 6.08
C GLN A 612 12.31 -27.21 7.12
N SER A 613 11.93 -27.36 8.38
CA SER A 613 12.66 -26.99 9.59
C SER A 613 13.98 -27.76 9.82
N PHE A 614 14.53 -28.43 8.83
CA PHE A 614 15.84 -29.07 8.88
C PHE A 614 16.90 -28.08 8.34
N ASP A 615 18.00 -28.00 9.06
CA ASP A 615 19.07 -27.06 8.73
C ASP A 615 19.72 -27.38 7.36
N PRO A 616 19.89 -26.39 6.46
CA PRO A 616 20.47 -26.61 5.16
C PRO A 616 21.88 -27.23 5.20
N ALA A 617 22.71 -26.87 6.20
CA ALA A 617 24.05 -27.43 6.35
C ALA A 617 23.99 -28.93 6.68
N VAL A 618 23.01 -29.34 7.51
CA VAL A 618 22.78 -30.73 7.87
C VAL A 618 22.24 -31.52 6.69
N ILE A 619 21.33 -30.95 5.90
CA ILE A 619 20.82 -31.58 4.67
C ILE A 619 21.96 -31.84 3.68
N GLY A 620 22.84 -30.84 3.47
CA GLY A 620 24.00 -30.99 2.61
C GLY A 620 24.93 -32.12 3.08
N ALA A 621 25.15 -32.20 4.40
CA ALA A 621 25.98 -33.28 4.98
C ALA A 621 25.31 -34.66 4.82
N ILE A 622 23.98 -34.77 5.00
CA ILE A 622 23.22 -36.02 4.81
C ILE A 622 23.32 -36.50 3.36
N CYS A 623 23.11 -35.62 2.40
CA CYS A 623 23.18 -35.96 0.98
C CYS A 623 24.57 -36.43 0.55
N ALA A 624 25.64 -35.94 1.20
CA ALA A 624 27.03 -36.29 0.92
C ALA A 624 27.54 -37.55 1.69
N ALA A 625 26.81 -37.98 2.74
CA ALA A 625 27.28 -39.05 3.61
C ALA A 625 27.16 -40.45 2.99
N GLU A 626 27.99 -41.39 3.46
CA GLU A 626 27.90 -42.80 3.12
C GLU A 626 26.74 -43.47 3.90
N VAL A 627 25.99 -44.35 3.21
CA VAL A 627 24.90 -45.14 3.82
C VAL A 627 25.46 -46.09 4.87
N GLY A 628 24.81 -46.18 6.02
CA GLY A 628 25.17 -47.07 7.13
C GLY A 628 26.26 -46.52 8.05
N LYS A 629 26.91 -45.43 7.72
CA LYS A 629 27.98 -44.82 8.52
C LYS A 629 27.47 -43.68 9.37
N VAL A 630 27.86 -43.67 10.64
CA VAL A 630 27.57 -42.51 11.53
C VAL A 630 28.44 -41.32 11.14
N SER A 631 27.84 -40.16 11.03
CA SER A 631 28.52 -38.91 10.65
C SER A 631 29.42 -38.38 11.76
N ALA A 632 30.38 -37.56 11.41
CA ALA A 632 30.95 -36.60 12.34
C ALA A 632 29.84 -35.59 12.80
N PRO A 633 30.02 -34.93 13.97
CA PRO A 633 29.13 -33.86 14.38
C PRO A 633 29.08 -32.71 13.35
N VAL A 634 27.87 -32.28 13.02
CA VAL A 634 27.62 -31.19 12.06
C VAL A 634 26.95 -30.04 12.80
N THR A 635 27.52 -28.85 12.67
CA THR A 635 26.96 -27.63 13.22
C THR A 635 25.76 -27.18 12.40
N GLY A 636 24.59 -27.11 13.02
CA GLY A 636 23.39 -26.48 12.45
C GLY A 636 23.14 -25.11 13.06
N ALA A 637 22.08 -24.43 12.64
CA ALA A 637 21.71 -23.11 13.14
C ALA A 637 21.25 -23.14 14.62
N ALA A 638 20.57 -24.20 15.06
CA ALA A 638 19.98 -24.31 16.38
C ALA A 638 20.60 -25.40 17.27
N GLY A 639 21.49 -26.23 16.74
CA GLY A 639 22.10 -27.35 17.46
C GLY A 639 23.16 -28.07 16.66
N THR A 640 23.84 -29.00 17.33
CA THR A 640 24.79 -29.93 16.72
C THR A 640 24.09 -31.24 16.42
N TYR A 641 24.25 -31.72 15.21
CA TYR A 641 23.64 -32.94 14.70
C TYR A 641 24.67 -34.05 14.51
N VAL A 642 24.33 -35.26 14.89
CA VAL A 642 25.01 -36.49 14.48
C VAL A 642 23.96 -37.41 13.86
N PHE A 643 24.24 -37.96 12.68
CA PHE A 643 23.26 -38.72 11.95
C PHE A 643 23.89 -39.95 11.28
N LYS A 644 23.02 -40.86 10.87
CA LYS A 644 23.35 -42.04 10.05
C LYS A 644 22.32 -42.15 8.95
N VAL A 645 22.77 -42.15 7.70
CA VAL A 645 21.88 -42.45 6.57
C VAL A 645 21.57 -43.95 6.60
N THR A 646 20.30 -44.29 6.80
CA THR A 646 19.86 -45.72 6.90
C THR A 646 19.52 -46.29 5.54
N ALA A 647 18.97 -45.48 4.65
CA ALA A 647 18.67 -45.86 3.27
C ALA A 647 18.91 -44.65 2.35
N ARG A 648 19.27 -44.98 1.11
CA ARG A 648 19.34 -44.00 0.02
C ARG A 648 18.67 -44.58 -1.19
N ASP A 649 17.59 -43.98 -1.60
CA ASP A 649 16.78 -44.39 -2.75
C ASP A 649 16.95 -43.41 -3.88
N THR A 650 17.02 -43.93 -5.13
CA THR A 650 17.03 -43.12 -6.34
C THR A 650 15.73 -43.35 -7.09
N GLY A 651 14.93 -42.33 -7.20
CA GLY A 651 13.64 -42.34 -7.88
C GLY A 651 13.67 -41.58 -9.22
N ALA A 652 12.49 -41.43 -9.78
CA ALA A 652 12.27 -40.62 -10.97
C ALA A 652 11.03 -39.71 -10.77
N PHE A 653 10.79 -39.29 -9.54
CA PHE A 653 9.64 -38.49 -9.14
C PHE A 653 9.82 -36.98 -9.38
N TYR A 654 11.06 -36.52 -9.47
CA TYR A 654 11.39 -35.13 -9.79
C TYR A 654 11.76 -35.05 -11.27
N THR A 655 10.91 -34.43 -12.06
CA THR A 655 11.01 -34.37 -13.51
C THR A 655 11.78 -33.18 -14.02
N GLU A 656 12.05 -33.11 -15.31
CA GLU A 656 12.63 -31.93 -15.95
C GLU A 656 11.71 -30.73 -15.83
N ASP A 657 10.39 -30.93 -15.90
CA ASP A 657 9.41 -29.85 -15.73
C ASP A 657 9.40 -29.30 -14.30
N ASP A 658 9.54 -30.18 -13.29
CA ASP A 658 9.67 -29.74 -11.90
C ASP A 658 10.92 -28.89 -11.69
N ALA A 659 12.04 -29.32 -12.25
CA ALA A 659 13.31 -28.60 -12.17
C ALA A 659 13.24 -27.23 -12.89
N ARG A 660 12.64 -27.17 -14.07
CA ARG A 660 12.41 -25.94 -14.82
C ARG A 660 11.46 -24.98 -14.07
N ASN A 661 10.40 -25.50 -13.50
CA ASN A 661 9.46 -24.72 -12.70
C ASN A 661 10.13 -24.13 -11.44
N ALA A 662 10.94 -24.93 -10.73
CA ALA A 662 11.68 -24.48 -9.56
C ALA A 662 12.69 -23.36 -9.92
N ASP A 663 13.43 -23.54 -11.02
CA ASP A 663 14.35 -22.53 -11.51
C ASP A 663 13.64 -21.25 -11.98
N SER A 664 12.48 -21.39 -12.65
CA SER A 664 11.64 -20.24 -13.04
C SER A 664 11.13 -19.47 -11.82
N GLN A 665 10.66 -20.16 -10.79
CA GLN A 665 10.26 -19.53 -9.55
C GLN A 665 11.45 -18.81 -8.87
N TYR A 666 12.61 -19.43 -8.81
CA TYR A 666 13.81 -18.79 -8.27
C TYR A 666 14.20 -17.53 -9.06
N ALA A 667 14.16 -17.60 -10.40
CA ALA A 667 14.43 -16.44 -11.25
C ALA A 667 13.40 -15.31 -11.02
N GLN A 668 12.13 -15.64 -10.82
CA GLN A 668 11.09 -14.67 -10.47
C GLN A 668 11.35 -14.02 -9.09
N TYR A 669 11.75 -14.79 -8.07
CA TYR A 669 12.13 -14.25 -6.77
C TYR A 669 13.37 -13.34 -6.87
N ALA A 670 14.38 -13.77 -7.62
CA ALA A 670 15.57 -12.96 -7.84
C ALA A 670 15.23 -11.63 -8.54
N THR A 671 14.32 -11.65 -9.52
CA THR A 671 13.87 -10.43 -10.22
C THR A 671 13.07 -9.48 -9.32
N GLN A 672 12.34 -9.96 -8.32
CA GLN A 672 11.66 -9.10 -7.35
C GLN A 672 12.64 -8.23 -6.55
N GLY A 673 13.85 -8.71 -6.29
CA GLY A 673 14.93 -7.94 -5.65
C GLY A 673 15.58 -6.90 -6.55
N ILE A 674 15.42 -6.98 -7.87
CA ILE A 674 16.10 -6.08 -8.83
C ILE A 674 15.60 -4.65 -8.70
N VAL A 675 14.28 -4.44 -8.59
CA VAL A 675 13.69 -3.10 -8.48
C VAL A 675 14.21 -2.34 -7.25
N PRO A 676 14.13 -2.89 -6.03
CA PRO A 676 14.72 -2.25 -4.84
C PRO A 676 16.23 -2.01 -4.98
N THR A 677 16.96 -2.98 -5.52
CA THR A 677 18.42 -2.84 -5.72
C THR A 677 18.73 -1.73 -6.71
N MET A 678 18.02 -1.67 -7.83
CA MET A 678 18.21 -0.59 -8.82
C MET A 678 17.84 0.79 -8.25
N MET A 679 16.82 0.87 -7.42
CA MET A 679 16.46 2.13 -6.74
C MET A 679 17.55 2.56 -5.74
N GLN A 680 18.12 1.60 -5.01
CA GLN A 680 19.20 1.85 -4.07
C GLN A 680 20.49 2.28 -4.81
N GLU A 681 20.89 1.56 -5.85
CA GLU A 681 22.07 1.90 -6.68
C GLU A 681 21.91 3.25 -7.41
N ALA A 682 20.70 3.60 -7.78
CA ALA A 682 20.38 4.87 -8.44
C ALA A 682 20.26 6.04 -7.46
N ASP A 683 20.46 5.82 -6.15
CA ASP A 683 20.33 6.84 -5.09
C ASP A 683 18.98 7.60 -5.20
N VAL A 684 17.87 6.84 -5.27
CA VAL A 684 16.53 7.43 -5.32
C VAL A 684 16.17 8.01 -3.96
N LYS A 685 16.04 9.35 -3.90
CA LYS A 685 15.70 10.10 -2.69
C LYS A 685 14.29 10.66 -2.78
N ASP A 686 13.48 10.37 -1.77
CA ASP A 686 12.10 10.84 -1.65
C ASP A 686 11.99 11.85 -0.51
N HIS A 687 11.70 13.10 -0.85
CA HIS A 687 11.53 14.20 0.10
C HIS A 687 10.10 14.73 0.12
N ARG A 688 9.13 13.99 -0.43
CA ARG A 688 7.73 14.42 -0.52
C ARG A 688 7.12 14.71 0.85
N ALA A 689 7.56 14.02 1.90
CA ALA A 689 7.10 14.28 3.28
C ALA A 689 7.37 15.71 3.79
N LYS A 690 8.28 16.45 3.13
CA LYS A 690 8.53 17.87 3.45
C LYS A 690 7.44 18.81 2.92
N PHE A 691 6.67 18.35 1.95
CA PHE A 691 5.69 19.18 1.23
C PHE A 691 4.23 18.77 1.51
N PHE A 692 4.00 17.47 1.84
CA PHE A 692 2.67 16.88 1.90
C PHE A 692 2.39 16.17 3.23
#